data_8d9ee8a22a4ac2d05ae6e5482458c75e
#
_entry.id   8d9ee8a22a4ac2d05ae6e5482458c75e
#
_cell.length_a   1.000
_cell.length_b   1.000
_cell.length_c   1.000
_cell.angle_alpha   90.00
_cell.angle_beta   90.00
_cell.angle_gamma   90.00
#
_symmetry.space_group_name_H-M   'P 1'
#
loop_
_entity.id
_entity.type
_entity.pdbx_description
1 polymer ?
#
loop_
_entity_poly.entity_id
_entity_poly.type
_entity_poly.pdbx_seq_one_letter_code
_entity_poly.pdbx_strand_id
1 'polypeptide(L)'
;MGRAVKYLIITLISVVLIVVLAAASLAFWIDPNIFKDDIEKLAAEQGLTLKLEGDLAWQVFPNIQIVINGASVAPENEAEMMRFDKAQLSVALMPLLKKDIVVQGIGLAGVKASLTVDENGVGNWTKIGKQDQSKPANEPEQPADEGEKKALQLAIAKLELSDTNISYTDKQTGQHIELSGLSLIGEDIQLDNKAFPLTFDSEVSFEDKTQSVNGKVQLSSNITVNSEMNHFVIGDGKLALSIEQKNELGSVSAKAELAVDADVDIADALVWSLPKLSINDTSLRYAAKDGTIVDITSLNFDGGVSPGSEASAITINGDLRYSNANQAPIDTNISFVSTLGIDKKLNNIKAKDIVLKTRIGGEAISLTGDANATLSPLDYQAKLNLAPTNLRKIATTLGIELPVMAEPTALSKVGTAISVKGSDKRIVVSELRTTLDASTISGNASVELGKSQAIKLAVNIDKINVDHYLPPTPPKDSKVAEKEQATTTSEQAANPDAEIPLPRELLNSLDLDAKLQIAEMTANQLPFKNVLLQLNAKNGVSSVSPLSGIVYDSPFTLDAQLDSRPAAAKMLLKGSSKQLPIGKVLKDAAAIEELSGISDVSFNLNTSGTSVASLKKHLNGNIDLSAQQLRLSNMNIEKAFCQLVAKFQQETFDVTNWPLYSDLKDTSTKIVIKDGIAKIETLNSGVTKLALSGNGKINLNEDTFDVVINTRLAQADQNEMACKINNEKLLNRDIPIRCKAAFDKVGATSCLPDFRVIEDIAKEKAKDKIDEKAKELIEKKLGGENSEAAKQLFNQFFKK
;
A
#
# COMPACT_ATOMS: atom_id res chain seq x y z
N MET A 1 -60.57 -68.83 -19.81
CA MET A 1 -59.17 -68.34 -19.75
C MET A 1 -58.29 -68.96 -18.63
N GLY A 2 -58.83 -69.81 -17.73
CA GLY A 2 -58.03 -70.17 -16.48
C GLY A 2 -57.11 -71.40 -16.65
N ARG A 3 -57.35 -72.33 -17.58
CA ARG A 3 -56.50 -73.55 -17.66
C ARG A 3 -55.24 -73.35 -18.53
N ALA A 4 -55.34 -72.66 -19.65
CA ALA A 4 -54.17 -72.40 -20.54
C ALA A 4 -53.10 -71.49 -19.87
N VAL A 5 -53.48 -70.46 -19.14
CA VAL A 5 -52.56 -69.59 -18.38
C VAL A 5 -51.86 -70.36 -17.25
N LYS A 6 -52.59 -71.26 -16.58
CA LYS A 6 -51.97 -72.12 -15.53
C LYS A 6 -50.92 -73.06 -16.06
N TYR A 7 -51.14 -73.66 -17.22
CA TYR A 7 -50.11 -74.51 -17.86
C TYR A 7 -48.94 -73.71 -18.42
N LEU A 8 -49.20 -72.47 -18.92
CA LEU A 8 -48.14 -71.59 -19.37
C LEU A 8 -47.24 -71.15 -18.27
N ILE A 9 -47.83 -70.83 -17.08
CA ILE A 9 -47.07 -70.49 -15.86
C ILE A 9 -46.28 -71.66 -15.31
N ILE A 10 -46.90 -72.93 -15.28
CA ILE A 10 -46.20 -74.06 -14.85
C ILE A 10 -45.03 -74.46 -15.78
N THR A 11 -45.22 -74.28 -17.13
CA THR A 11 -44.14 -74.48 -18.08
C THR A 11 -43.02 -73.45 -17.94
N LEU A 12 -43.38 -72.23 -17.72
CA LEU A 12 -42.38 -71.16 -17.46
C LEU A 12 -41.58 -71.38 -16.19
N ILE A 13 -42.29 -71.80 -15.12
CA ILE A 13 -41.64 -72.14 -13.84
C ILE A 13 -40.74 -73.38 -14.00
N SER A 14 -41.18 -74.39 -14.76
CA SER A 14 -40.40 -75.57 -15.00
C SER A 14 -39.14 -75.30 -15.85
N VAL A 15 -39.25 -74.39 -16.84
CA VAL A 15 -38.12 -73.99 -17.68
C VAL A 15 -37.12 -73.17 -16.84
N VAL A 16 -37.62 -72.24 -16.02
CA VAL A 16 -36.77 -71.51 -15.08
C VAL A 16 -36.09 -72.44 -14.06
N LEU A 17 -36.83 -73.44 -13.53
CA LEU A 17 -36.29 -74.38 -12.61
C LEU A 17 -35.21 -75.29 -13.26
N ILE A 18 -35.41 -75.67 -14.51
CA ILE A 18 -34.45 -76.47 -15.29
C ILE A 18 -33.19 -75.62 -15.61
N VAL A 19 -33.35 -74.41 -15.92
CA VAL A 19 -32.20 -73.47 -16.14
C VAL A 19 -31.43 -73.23 -14.84
N VAL A 20 -32.11 -73.06 -13.71
CA VAL A 20 -31.47 -72.87 -12.40
C VAL A 20 -30.77 -74.15 -11.97
N LEU A 21 -31.37 -75.35 -12.22
CA LEU A 21 -30.78 -76.64 -11.92
C LEU A 21 -29.61 -76.99 -12.88
N ALA A 22 -29.67 -76.52 -14.15
CA ALA A 22 -28.54 -76.67 -15.09
C ALA A 22 -27.39 -75.77 -14.70
N ALA A 23 -27.68 -74.50 -14.31
CA ALA A 23 -26.68 -73.58 -13.82
C ALA A 23 -26.06 -74.10 -12.49
N ALA A 24 -26.88 -74.61 -11.57
CA ALA A 24 -26.43 -75.16 -10.36
C ALA A 24 -25.58 -76.41 -10.58
N SER A 25 -25.93 -77.30 -11.58
CA SER A 25 -25.15 -78.50 -11.92
C SER A 25 -23.78 -78.12 -12.52
N LEU A 26 -23.69 -77.02 -13.34
CA LEU A 26 -22.42 -76.56 -13.87
C LEU A 26 -21.50 -76.10 -12.71
N ALA A 27 -22.05 -75.39 -11.73
CA ALA A 27 -21.30 -74.98 -10.54
C ALA A 27 -20.89 -76.17 -9.61
N PHE A 28 -21.63 -77.27 -9.67
CA PHE A 28 -21.29 -78.50 -8.91
C PHE A 28 -20.25 -79.43 -9.62
N TRP A 29 -20.07 -79.25 -10.97
CA TRP A 29 -19.18 -80.12 -11.72
C TRP A 29 -17.79 -79.53 -12.01
N ILE A 30 -17.62 -78.20 -11.84
CA ILE A 30 -16.32 -77.51 -12.01
C ILE A 30 -15.95 -76.80 -10.72
N ASP A 31 -15.00 -77.43 -10.01
CA ASP A 31 -14.39 -76.77 -8.84
C ASP A 31 -13.55 -75.62 -9.28
N PRO A 32 -13.88 -74.35 -8.89
CA PRO A 32 -13.12 -73.20 -9.36
C PRO A 32 -11.68 -73.17 -8.82
N ASN A 33 -11.40 -73.95 -7.78
CA ASN A 33 -10.06 -74.04 -7.19
C ASN A 33 -9.03 -74.69 -8.11
N ILE A 34 -9.47 -75.46 -9.16
CA ILE A 34 -8.56 -76.00 -10.17
C ILE A 34 -7.84 -74.93 -10.96
N PHE A 35 -8.37 -73.69 -10.99
CA PHE A 35 -7.78 -72.54 -11.68
C PHE A 35 -6.84 -71.69 -10.80
N LYS A 36 -6.69 -72.02 -9.51
CA LYS A 36 -5.81 -71.23 -8.58
C LYS A 36 -4.40 -71.16 -9.11
N ASP A 37 -3.81 -72.34 -9.40
CA ASP A 37 -2.42 -72.44 -9.84
C ASP A 37 -2.19 -71.68 -11.19
N ASP A 38 -3.18 -71.68 -12.09
CA ASP A 38 -3.09 -70.97 -13.37
C ASP A 38 -3.16 -69.51 -13.18
N ILE A 39 -4.02 -69.00 -12.28
CA ILE A 39 -4.15 -67.59 -11.94
C ILE A 39 -2.85 -67.07 -11.27
N GLU A 40 -2.31 -67.78 -10.32
CA GLU A 40 -1.06 -67.49 -9.67
C GLU A 40 0.13 -67.49 -10.65
N LYS A 41 0.13 -68.41 -11.59
CA LYS A 41 1.13 -68.51 -12.65
C LYS A 41 1.06 -67.34 -13.64
N LEU A 42 -0.14 -66.96 -14.07
CA LEU A 42 -0.35 -65.74 -14.93
C LEU A 42 0.12 -64.46 -14.24
N ALA A 43 -0.09 -64.35 -12.92
CA ALA A 43 0.42 -63.20 -12.15
C ALA A 43 1.97 -63.23 -12.08
N ALA A 44 2.57 -64.44 -11.92
CA ALA A 44 4.02 -64.60 -11.90
C ALA A 44 4.67 -64.27 -13.27
N GLU A 45 3.98 -64.52 -14.37
CA GLU A 45 4.42 -64.10 -15.72
C GLU A 45 4.50 -62.55 -15.88
N GLN A 46 3.73 -61.85 -15.06
CA GLN A 46 3.75 -60.38 -15.01
C GLN A 46 4.68 -59.82 -13.92
N GLY A 47 5.50 -60.65 -13.27
CA GLY A 47 6.41 -60.21 -12.19
C GLY A 47 5.73 -59.98 -10.85
N LEU A 48 4.55 -60.57 -10.64
CA LEU A 48 3.78 -60.47 -9.42
C LEU A 48 3.70 -61.83 -8.70
N THR A 49 3.92 -61.80 -7.41
CA THR A 49 3.61 -62.92 -6.51
C THR A 49 2.17 -62.75 -6.01
N LEU A 50 1.22 -63.42 -6.65
CA LEU A 50 -0.16 -63.52 -6.16
C LEU A 50 -0.32 -64.79 -5.33
N LYS A 51 -0.89 -64.64 -4.14
CA LYS A 51 -1.29 -65.76 -3.29
C LYS A 51 -2.78 -65.69 -3.05
N LEU A 52 -3.49 -66.73 -3.45
CA LEU A 52 -4.92 -66.89 -3.21
C LEU A 52 -5.12 -67.64 -1.89
N GLU A 53 -5.37 -66.91 -0.80
CA GLU A 53 -5.41 -67.47 0.58
C GLU A 53 -6.67 -68.26 0.85
N GLY A 54 -7.82 -67.84 0.32
CA GLY A 54 -9.10 -68.53 0.51
C GLY A 54 -9.51 -69.33 -0.71
N ASP A 55 -10.62 -70.10 -0.58
CA ASP A 55 -11.17 -70.82 -1.68
C ASP A 55 -11.90 -69.96 -2.71
N LEU A 56 -11.71 -70.28 -3.98
CA LEU A 56 -12.56 -69.81 -5.03
C LEU A 56 -13.93 -70.46 -4.97
N ALA A 57 -14.98 -69.66 -4.98
CA ALA A 57 -16.34 -70.17 -4.88
C ALA A 57 -17.20 -69.66 -6.06
N TRP A 58 -18.06 -70.54 -6.59
CA TRP A 58 -19.10 -70.16 -7.48
C TRP A 58 -20.30 -69.60 -6.70
N GLN A 59 -20.81 -68.45 -7.07
CA GLN A 59 -22.12 -67.93 -6.66
C GLN A 59 -23.00 -67.88 -7.91
N VAL A 60 -24.13 -68.63 -7.93
CA VAL A 60 -24.91 -68.85 -9.15
C VAL A 60 -26.22 -68.05 -9.21
N PHE A 61 -26.60 -67.44 -8.10
CA PHE A 61 -27.83 -66.58 -8.05
C PHE A 61 -27.58 -65.29 -7.26
N PRO A 62 -28.10 -64.13 -7.71
CA PRO A 62 -28.85 -63.89 -8.93
C PRO A 62 -28.01 -63.90 -10.25
N ASN A 63 -26.70 -63.69 -10.15
CA ASN A 63 -25.73 -63.71 -11.26
C ASN A 63 -24.67 -64.78 -11.05
N ILE A 64 -24.13 -65.33 -12.14
CA ILE A 64 -22.97 -66.25 -12.03
C ILE A 64 -21.76 -65.34 -11.75
N GLN A 65 -21.12 -65.59 -10.62
CA GLN A 65 -19.89 -64.90 -10.25
C GLN A 65 -18.87 -65.84 -9.63
N ILE A 66 -17.60 -65.51 -9.88
CA ILE A 66 -16.46 -66.12 -9.19
C ILE A 66 -16.12 -65.22 -8.00
N VAL A 67 -16.08 -65.83 -6.85
CA VAL A 67 -15.69 -65.12 -5.59
C VAL A 67 -14.34 -65.66 -5.16
N ILE A 68 -13.40 -64.77 -4.95
CA ILE A 68 -12.07 -64.99 -4.41
C ILE A 68 -12.09 -64.47 -2.97
N ASN A 69 -11.88 -65.36 -1.98
CA ASN A 69 -11.88 -64.98 -0.58
C ASN A 69 -10.44 -64.90 -0.08
N GLY A 70 -9.94 -63.67 -0.02
CA GLY A 70 -8.60 -63.37 0.44
C GLY A 70 -7.51 -63.66 -0.60
N ALA A 71 -6.82 -62.62 -0.96
CA ALA A 71 -5.60 -62.72 -1.74
C ALA A 71 -4.60 -61.62 -1.35
N SER A 72 -3.34 -61.93 -1.52
CA SER A 72 -2.26 -60.96 -1.37
C SER A 72 -1.41 -60.89 -2.64
N VAL A 73 -0.93 -59.69 -2.91
CA VAL A 73 -0.11 -59.35 -4.08
C VAL A 73 1.18 -58.70 -3.60
N ALA A 74 2.30 -59.21 -4.09
CA ALA A 74 3.62 -58.61 -3.86
C ALA A 74 4.38 -58.55 -5.19
N PRO A 75 5.29 -57.60 -5.41
CA PRO A 75 6.30 -57.73 -6.42
C PRO A 75 7.17 -58.98 -6.18
N GLU A 76 7.74 -59.55 -7.22
CA GLU A 76 8.56 -60.77 -7.08
C GLU A 76 9.71 -60.56 -6.09
N ASN A 77 9.80 -61.46 -5.09
CA ASN A 77 10.77 -61.41 -3.97
C ASN A 77 10.69 -60.17 -3.04
N GLU A 78 9.55 -59.48 -3.01
CA GLU A 78 9.32 -58.32 -2.12
C GLU A 78 8.23 -58.60 -1.08
N ALA A 79 8.10 -57.65 -0.12
CA ALA A 79 7.03 -57.69 0.87
C ALA A 79 5.65 -57.49 0.21
N GLU A 80 4.61 -57.97 0.87
CA GLU A 80 3.23 -57.77 0.49
C GLU A 80 2.96 -56.27 0.25
N MET A 81 2.50 -55.92 -0.96
CA MET A 81 2.17 -54.55 -1.33
C MET A 81 0.67 -54.28 -1.25
N MET A 82 -0.14 -55.30 -1.55
CA MET A 82 -1.60 -55.19 -1.52
C MET A 82 -2.21 -56.50 -1.08
N ARG A 83 -3.28 -56.44 -0.30
CA ARG A 83 -4.17 -57.57 -0.03
C ARG A 83 -5.62 -57.11 -0.16
N PHE A 84 -6.49 -58.07 -0.39
CA PHE A 84 -7.94 -57.85 -0.35
C PHE A 84 -8.65 -59.01 0.34
N ASP A 85 -9.75 -58.72 1.01
CA ASP A 85 -10.52 -59.70 1.71
C ASP A 85 -11.45 -60.46 0.76
N LYS A 86 -11.95 -59.78 -0.30
CA LYS A 86 -12.85 -60.40 -1.26
C LYS A 86 -12.74 -59.76 -2.61
N ALA A 87 -12.66 -60.57 -3.66
CA ALA A 87 -12.86 -60.14 -5.04
C ALA A 87 -14.00 -60.90 -5.69
N GLN A 88 -14.79 -60.18 -6.50
CA GLN A 88 -15.96 -60.77 -7.20
C GLN A 88 -15.92 -60.40 -8.66
N LEU A 89 -16.04 -61.39 -9.52
CA LEU A 89 -16.19 -61.23 -10.96
C LEU A 89 -17.50 -61.82 -11.41
N SER A 90 -18.46 -60.98 -11.79
CA SER A 90 -19.78 -61.40 -12.27
C SER A 90 -19.81 -61.47 -13.80
N VAL A 91 -20.33 -62.54 -14.39
CA VAL A 91 -20.46 -62.73 -15.83
C VAL A 91 -21.92 -63.01 -16.23
N ALA A 92 -22.31 -62.56 -17.44
CA ALA A 92 -23.65 -62.75 -17.94
C ALA A 92 -23.88 -64.21 -18.39
N LEU A 93 -24.93 -64.85 -17.88
CA LEU A 93 -25.23 -66.23 -18.15
C LEU A 93 -25.55 -66.50 -19.63
N MET A 94 -26.40 -65.69 -20.25
CA MET A 94 -26.87 -65.89 -21.61
C MET A 94 -25.78 -65.75 -22.71
N PRO A 95 -24.90 -64.73 -22.65
CA PRO A 95 -23.71 -64.62 -23.50
C PRO A 95 -22.75 -65.79 -23.28
N LEU A 96 -22.52 -66.18 -21.99
CA LEU A 96 -21.64 -67.28 -21.64
C LEU A 96 -22.06 -68.59 -22.28
N LEU A 97 -23.37 -68.89 -22.35
CA LEU A 97 -23.92 -70.05 -23.08
C LEU A 97 -23.61 -70.02 -24.59
N LYS A 98 -23.31 -68.85 -25.15
CA LYS A 98 -22.88 -68.66 -26.53
C LYS A 98 -21.35 -68.55 -26.67
N LYS A 99 -20.62 -68.79 -25.60
CA LYS A 99 -19.16 -68.66 -25.51
C LYS A 99 -18.65 -67.20 -25.56
N ASP A 100 -19.54 -66.21 -25.34
CA ASP A 100 -19.18 -64.84 -25.23
C ASP A 100 -19.07 -64.47 -23.73
N ILE A 101 -17.91 -63.98 -23.28
CA ILE A 101 -17.70 -63.54 -21.92
C ILE A 101 -18.08 -62.05 -21.79
N VAL A 102 -19.23 -61.80 -21.20
CA VAL A 102 -19.67 -60.44 -20.86
C VAL A 102 -19.58 -60.23 -19.37
N VAL A 103 -18.65 -59.38 -18.92
CA VAL A 103 -18.47 -59.02 -17.50
C VAL A 103 -19.63 -58.17 -17.06
N GLN A 104 -20.40 -58.60 -16.07
CA GLN A 104 -21.52 -57.88 -15.49
C GLN A 104 -21.12 -57.04 -14.27
N GLY A 105 -20.10 -57.44 -13.59
CA GLY A 105 -19.69 -56.73 -12.39
C GLY A 105 -18.30 -57.13 -11.88
N ILE A 106 -17.63 -56.16 -11.35
CA ILE A 106 -16.33 -56.28 -10.67
C ILE A 106 -16.49 -55.70 -9.27
N GLY A 107 -16.18 -56.52 -8.26
CA GLY A 107 -16.20 -56.03 -6.86
C GLY A 107 -14.89 -56.39 -6.17
N LEU A 108 -14.37 -55.44 -5.41
CA LEU A 108 -13.24 -55.64 -4.50
C LEU A 108 -13.62 -55.06 -3.14
N ALA A 109 -13.41 -55.86 -2.07
CA ALA A 109 -13.70 -55.41 -0.71
C ALA A 109 -12.54 -55.73 0.24
N GLY A 110 -12.33 -54.84 1.20
CA GLY A 110 -11.29 -54.95 2.19
C GLY A 110 -9.89 -54.82 1.60
N VAL A 111 -9.71 -53.98 0.59
CA VAL A 111 -8.40 -53.75 -0.02
C VAL A 111 -7.51 -52.97 0.93
N LYS A 112 -6.31 -53.49 1.18
CA LYS A 112 -5.24 -52.79 1.93
C LYS A 112 -4.01 -52.73 1.04
N ALA A 113 -3.65 -51.53 0.58
CA ALA A 113 -2.49 -51.27 -0.27
C ALA A 113 -1.47 -50.38 0.45
N SER A 114 -0.21 -50.80 0.43
CA SER A 114 0.89 -50.05 1.03
C SER A 114 1.93 -49.70 -0.05
N LEU A 115 1.96 -48.45 -0.45
CA LEU A 115 2.92 -47.91 -1.39
C LEU A 115 4.03 -47.21 -0.63
N THR A 116 5.28 -47.62 -0.83
CA THR A 116 6.41 -47.08 -0.08
C THR A 116 7.52 -46.68 -1.03
N VAL A 117 7.99 -45.44 -0.92
CA VAL A 117 9.24 -44.99 -1.52
C VAL A 117 10.35 -45.11 -0.46
N ASP A 118 11.43 -45.78 -0.83
CA ASP A 118 12.58 -45.98 0.07
C ASP A 118 13.46 -44.72 0.19
N GLU A 119 14.53 -44.81 0.98
CA GLU A 119 15.48 -43.73 1.18
C GLU A 119 16.25 -43.34 -0.11
N ASN A 120 16.28 -44.20 -1.13
CA ASN A 120 16.90 -44.00 -2.41
C ASN A 120 15.94 -43.43 -3.48
N GLY A 121 14.67 -43.21 -3.12
CA GLY A 121 13.64 -42.72 -4.04
C GLY A 121 13.00 -43.79 -4.91
N VAL A 122 13.14 -45.07 -4.56
CA VAL A 122 12.60 -46.17 -5.33
C VAL A 122 11.27 -46.65 -4.70
N GLY A 123 10.21 -46.59 -5.50
CA GLY A 123 8.89 -47.06 -5.09
C GLY A 123 8.79 -48.59 -5.15
N ASN A 124 8.14 -49.22 -4.15
CA ASN A 124 7.94 -50.70 -4.13
C ASN A 124 7.15 -51.20 -5.35
N TRP A 125 6.35 -50.38 -6.01
CA TRP A 125 5.59 -50.69 -7.22
C TRP A 125 6.41 -50.68 -8.52
N THR A 126 7.60 -50.04 -8.52
CA THR A 126 8.44 -49.95 -9.73
C THR A 126 9.04 -51.28 -10.17
N LYS A 127 8.94 -52.31 -9.28
CA LYS A 127 9.39 -53.67 -9.53
C LYS A 127 8.30 -54.57 -10.15
N ILE A 128 7.12 -54.01 -10.40
CA ILE A 128 6.01 -54.67 -11.11
C ILE A 128 6.24 -54.61 -12.60
N GLY A 129 6.17 -55.73 -13.28
CA GLY A 129 6.38 -55.89 -14.73
C GLY A 129 7.81 -56.27 -15.09
N LYS A 130 7.96 -57.19 -16.04
CA LYS A 130 9.28 -57.54 -16.60
C LYS A 130 9.78 -56.29 -17.34
N GLN A 131 10.84 -55.66 -16.88
CA GLN A 131 11.64 -54.77 -17.73
C GLN A 131 12.25 -55.62 -18.85
N ASP A 132 11.68 -55.51 -20.04
CA ASP A 132 12.29 -56.06 -21.26
C ASP A 132 13.56 -55.21 -21.58
N GLN A 133 14.67 -55.55 -20.85
CA GLN A 133 15.99 -54.90 -21.06
C GLN A 133 16.72 -55.42 -22.29
N SER A 134 16.05 -56.06 -23.22
CA SER A 134 16.67 -56.70 -24.40
C SER A 134 16.02 -56.30 -25.75
N LYS A 135 15.75 -55.03 -25.97
CA LYS A 135 15.66 -54.54 -27.35
C LYS A 135 16.46 -53.26 -27.53
N PRO A 136 17.53 -53.26 -28.32
CA PRO A 136 18.14 -52.00 -28.78
C PRO A 136 17.12 -51.26 -29.64
N ALA A 137 16.99 -49.96 -29.36
CA ALA A 137 16.18 -49.04 -30.17
C ALA A 137 16.82 -48.86 -31.53
N ASN A 138 16.50 -49.76 -32.49
CA ASN A 138 16.76 -49.56 -33.96
C ASN A 138 16.37 -50.81 -34.76
N GLU A 139 15.09 -51.08 -34.87
CA GLU A 139 14.57 -51.81 -36.01
C GLU A 139 13.27 -51.13 -36.42
N PRO A 140 13.09 -50.81 -37.74
CA PRO A 140 11.83 -50.22 -38.23
C PRO A 140 10.71 -51.27 -38.09
N GLU A 141 9.69 -50.90 -37.34
CA GLU A 141 8.44 -51.67 -37.26
C GLU A 141 7.88 -51.88 -38.70
N GLN A 142 7.77 -53.11 -39.09
CA GLN A 142 6.94 -53.46 -40.23
C GLN A 142 5.47 -53.14 -39.91
N PRO A 143 4.68 -52.66 -40.89
CA PRO A 143 3.26 -52.35 -40.61
C PRO A 143 2.54 -53.65 -40.24
N ALA A 144 2.09 -53.72 -39.02
CA ALA A 144 1.15 -54.74 -38.60
C ALA A 144 -0.16 -54.55 -39.38
N ASP A 145 -0.63 -55.59 -39.97
CA ASP A 145 -1.89 -55.76 -40.67
C ASP A 145 -3.03 -55.05 -39.93
N GLU A 146 -3.69 -54.06 -40.60
CA GLU A 146 -4.89 -53.38 -40.10
C GLU A 146 -6.08 -54.37 -40.06
N GLY A 147 -6.01 -55.29 -39.09
CA GLY A 147 -7.21 -55.97 -38.62
C GLY A 147 -8.05 -54.98 -37.86
N GLU A 148 -9.29 -54.74 -38.31
CA GLU A 148 -10.30 -53.90 -37.67
C GLU A 148 -10.18 -54.00 -36.15
N LYS A 149 -9.71 -52.95 -35.49
CA LYS A 149 -9.83 -52.81 -34.05
C LYS A 149 -11.32 -52.72 -33.73
N LYS A 150 -11.94 -53.88 -33.42
CA LYS A 150 -13.27 -53.87 -32.82
C LYS A 150 -13.17 -53.03 -31.53
N ALA A 151 -13.86 -51.92 -31.53
CA ALA A 151 -14.01 -51.13 -30.33
C ALA A 151 -14.46 -52.06 -29.20
N LEU A 152 -13.74 -52.07 -28.11
CA LEU A 152 -14.09 -52.86 -26.94
C LEU A 152 -15.42 -52.33 -26.41
N GLN A 153 -16.52 -52.98 -26.70
CA GLN A 153 -17.82 -52.69 -26.08
C GLN A 153 -17.76 -53.27 -24.63
N LEU A 154 -17.11 -52.50 -23.72
CA LEU A 154 -17.08 -52.83 -22.33
C LEU A 154 -18.38 -52.34 -21.69
N ALA A 155 -19.28 -53.26 -21.34
CA ALA A 155 -20.48 -52.93 -20.56
C ALA A 155 -20.33 -53.66 -19.19
N ILE A 156 -20.14 -52.85 -18.12
CA ILE A 156 -20.03 -53.34 -16.76
C ILE A 156 -21.26 -52.89 -15.99
N ALA A 157 -22.14 -53.79 -15.62
CA ALA A 157 -23.36 -53.48 -14.89
C ALA A 157 -23.06 -52.88 -13.49
N LYS A 158 -21.97 -53.36 -12.83
CA LYS A 158 -21.55 -52.82 -11.52
C LYS A 158 -20.04 -52.91 -11.33
N LEU A 159 -19.44 -51.77 -10.97
CA LEU A 159 -18.10 -51.67 -10.41
C LEU A 159 -18.23 -51.27 -8.95
N GLU A 160 -17.64 -52.07 -8.04
CA GLU A 160 -17.69 -51.79 -6.59
C GLU A 160 -16.33 -52.00 -5.95
N LEU A 161 -15.83 -50.95 -5.30
CA LEU A 161 -14.68 -50.99 -4.43
C LEU A 161 -15.17 -50.54 -3.06
N SER A 162 -14.98 -51.38 -2.01
CA SER A 162 -15.48 -51.09 -0.67
C SER A 162 -14.41 -51.40 0.39
N ASP A 163 -14.50 -50.70 1.53
CA ASP A 163 -13.60 -50.86 2.66
C ASP A 163 -12.10 -50.85 2.27
N THR A 164 -11.76 -49.95 1.35
CA THR A 164 -10.39 -49.87 0.83
C THR A 164 -9.55 -48.90 1.61
N ASN A 165 -8.35 -49.32 1.98
CA ASN A 165 -7.35 -48.48 2.64
C ASN A 165 -6.07 -48.50 1.81
N ILE A 166 -5.59 -47.33 1.43
CA ILE A 166 -4.36 -47.11 0.65
C ILE A 166 -3.43 -46.21 1.42
N SER A 167 -2.26 -46.73 1.79
CA SER A 167 -1.22 -45.89 2.41
C SER A 167 -0.06 -45.65 1.45
N TYR A 168 0.41 -44.43 1.42
CA TYR A 168 1.62 -44.02 0.71
C TYR A 168 2.60 -43.42 1.72
N THR A 169 3.81 -43.93 1.75
CA THR A 169 4.87 -43.42 2.62
C THR A 169 6.13 -43.14 1.82
N ASP A 170 6.57 -41.89 1.84
CA ASP A 170 7.85 -41.50 1.25
C ASP A 170 8.88 -41.29 2.36
N LYS A 171 9.88 -42.18 2.43
CA LYS A 171 10.93 -42.11 3.45
C LYS A 171 11.96 -41.02 3.20
N GLN A 172 12.08 -40.49 1.96
CA GLN A 172 12.98 -39.38 1.65
C GLN A 172 12.43 -38.06 2.19
N THR A 173 11.18 -37.77 1.90
CA THR A 173 10.53 -36.49 2.28
C THR A 173 9.93 -36.58 3.68
N GLY A 174 9.60 -37.79 4.17
CA GLY A 174 8.88 -38.02 5.40
C GLY A 174 7.38 -37.78 5.24
N GLN A 175 6.86 -37.82 4.02
CA GLN A 175 5.44 -37.68 3.73
C GLN A 175 4.72 -38.99 3.93
N HIS A 176 3.55 -38.93 4.56
CA HIS A 176 2.64 -40.05 4.74
C HIS A 176 1.24 -39.61 4.29
N ILE A 177 0.65 -40.37 3.36
CA ILE A 177 -0.72 -40.15 2.85
C ILE A 177 -1.49 -41.45 3.13
N GLU A 178 -2.69 -41.34 3.67
CA GLU A 178 -3.59 -42.46 3.88
C GLU A 178 -4.97 -42.10 3.31
N LEU A 179 -5.49 -42.98 2.45
CA LEU A 179 -6.88 -43.04 2.04
C LEU A 179 -7.53 -44.18 2.80
N SER A 180 -8.50 -43.91 3.65
CA SER A 180 -9.18 -44.87 4.46
C SER A 180 -10.67 -44.89 4.20
N GLY A 181 -11.25 -46.09 4.34
CA GLY A 181 -12.68 -46.34 4.10
C GLY A 181 -13.12 -45.97 2.66
N LEU A 182 -12.20 -46.03 1.69
CA LEU A 182 -12.52 -45.69 0.30
C LEU A 182 -13.59 -46.62 -0.24
N SER A 183 -14.66 -46.00 -0.74
CA SER A 183 -15.75 -46.70 -1.43
C SER A 183 -15.93 -46.01 -2.80
N LEU A 184 -15.95 -46.85 -3.86
CA LEU A 184 -16.23 -46.41 -5.24
C LEU A 184 -17.28 -47.33 -5.82
N ILE A 185 -18.42 -46.75 -6.25
CA ILE A 185 -19.51 -47.52 -6.85
C ILE A 185 -19.89 -46.87 -8.18
N GLY A 186 -19.81 -47.65 -9.23
CA GLY A 186 -20.33 -47.30 -10.56
C GLY A 186 -21.35 -48.32 -11.03
N GLU A 187 -22.47 -47.85 -11.60
CA GLU A 187 -23.54 -48.73 -12.06
C GLU A 187 -23.81 -48.46 -13.55
N ASP A 188 -24.20 -49.53 -14.31
CA ASP A 188 -24.50 -49.46 -15.75
C ASP A 188 -23.43 -48.75 -16.58
N ILE A 189 -22.17 -49.04 -16.30
CA ILE A 189 -21.02 -48.41 -16.99
C ILE A 189 -21.00 -48.84 -18.46
N GLN A 190 -21.19 -47.86 -19.36
CA GLN A 190 -21.14 -48.07 -20.79
C GLN A 190 -20.24 -47.03 -21.42
N LEU A 191 -19.25 -47.45 -22.20
CA LEU A 191 -18.32 -46.58 -22.88
C LEU A 191 -18.82 -46.24 -24.29
N ASP A 192 -20.06 -45.75 -24.39
CA ASP A 192 -20.77 -45.46 -25.64
C ASP A 192 -21.49 -44.11 -25.60
N ASN A 193 -20.95 -43.14 -24.87
CA ASN A 193 -21.53 -41.83 -24.62
C ASN A 193 -22.86 -41.88 -23.84
N LYS A 194 -23.11 -42.94 -23.07
CA LYS A 194 -24.22 -42.92 -22.10
C LYS A 194 -23.74 -42.55 -20.71
N ALA A 195 -24.56 -41.77 -20.03
CA ALA A 195 -24.27 -41.37 -18.67
C ALA A 195 -24.53 -42.55 -17.70
N PHE A 196 -23.63 -42.79 -16.78
CA PHE A 196 -23.76 -43.74 -15.71
C PHE A 196 -23.45 -43.09 -14.34
N PRO A 197 -24.14 -43.46 -13.25
CA PRO A 197 -23.88 -42.92 -11.94
C PRO A 197 -22.57 -43.46 -11.35
N LEU A 198 -21.80 -42.55 -10.73
CA LEU A 198 -20.59 -42.86 -10.01
C LEU A 198 -20.62 -42.20 -8.64
N THR A 199 -20.33 -42.95 -7.60
CA THR A 199 -20.15 -42.45 -6.25
C THR A 199 -18.77 -42.81 -5.71
N PHE A 200 -18.17 -41.91 -4.99
CA PHE A 200 -16.88 -42.04 -4.34
C PHE A 200 -16.97 -41.43 -2.93
N ASP A 201 -16.47 -42.12 -1.92
CA ASP A 201 -16.34 -41.68 -0.55
C ASP A 201 -14.98 -42.11 -0.01
N SER A 202 -14.25 -41.22 0.66
CA SER A 202 -12.99 -41.61 1.33
C SER A 202 -12.64 -40.58 2.40
N GLU A 203 -11.99 -41.04 3.45
CA GLU A 203 -11.24 -40.19 4.36
C GLU A 203 -9.78 -40.10 3.86
N VAL A 204 -9.20 -38.91 3.94
CA VAL A 204 -7.84 -38.65 3.49
C VAL A 204 -7.06 -38.06 4.63
N SER A 205 -5.90 -38.63 4.94
CA SER A 205 -4.93 -38.02 5.84
C SER A 205 -3.61 -37.79 5.11
N PHE A 206 -2.99 -36.68 5.40
CA PHE A 206 -1.65 -36.32 4.95
C PHE A 206 -0.87 -35.81 6.15
N GLU A 207 0.32 -36.32 6.33
CA GLU A 207 1.23 -35.86 7.38
C GLU A 207 2.65 -35.72 6.82
N ASP A 208 3.31 -34.63 7.16
CA ASP A 208 4.74 -34.43 6.96
C ASP A 208 5.37 -33.78 8.20
N LYS A 209 6.66 -33.42 8.14
CA LYS A 209 7.40 -32.83 9.28
C LYS A 209 6.86 -31.45 9.71
N THR A 210 6.04 -30.81 8.91
CA THR A 210 5.62 -29.40 9.09
C THR A 210 4.13 -29.23 9.29
N GLN A 211 3.32 -30.18 8.82
CA GLN A 211 1.87 -30.08 8.83
C GLN A 211 1.17 -31.43 8.84
N SER A 212 -0.05 -31.43 9.34
CA SER A 212 -1.01 -32.50 9.19
C SER A 212 -2.30 -32.01 8.56
N VAL A 213 -2.86 -32.80 7.64
CA VAL A 213 -4.14 -32.53 6.97
C VAL A 213 -5.00 -33.76 7.12
N ASN A 214 -6.22 -33.60 7.62
CA ASN A 214 -7.24 -34.66 7.65
C ASN A 214 -8.47 -34.13 6.89
N GLY A 215 -9.10 -35.05 6.13
CA GLY A 215 -10.25 -34.63 5.35
C GLY A 215 -11.15 -35.78 5.00
N LYS A 216 -12.35 -35.43 4.55
CA LYS A 216 -13.32 -36.35 3.98
C LYS A 216 -13.74 -35.84 2.63
N VAL A 217 -13.79 -36.74 1.64
CA VAL A 217 -14.18 -36.46 0.25
C VAL A 217 -15.35 -37.35 -0.12
N GLN A 218 -16.44 -36.78 -0.54
CA GLN A 218 -17.62 -37.48 -1.06
C GLN A 218 -17.99 -36.91 -2.41
N LEU A 219 -18.02 -37.77 -3.43
CA LEU A 219 -18.40 -37.39 -4.79
C LEU A 219 -19.58 -38.25 -5.24
N SER A 220 -20.56 -37.63 -5.86
CA SER A 220 -21.59 -38.31 -6.64
C SER A 220 -21.81 -37.56 -7.94
N SER A 221 -21.81 -38.27 -9.06
CA SER A 221 -22.02 -37.65 -10.37
C SER A 221 -22.52 -38.64 -11.43
N ASN A 222 -23.02 -38.13 -12.53
CA ASN A 222 -23.28 -38.91 -13.74
C ASN A 222 -22.08 -38.70 -14.69
N ILE A 223 -21.36 -39.79 -14.96
CA ILE A 223 -20.18 -39.76 -15.84
C ILE A 223 -20.57 -40.29 -17.23
N THR A 224 -20.15 -39.57 -18.27
CA THR A 224 -20.25 -40.04 -19.67
C THR A 224 -18.82 -40.19 -20.20
N VAL A 225 -18.56 -41.35 -20.84
CA VAL A 225 -17.26 -41.61 -21.44
C VAL A 225 -17.51 -42.15 -22.87
N ASN A 226 -16.77 -41.68 -23.86
CA ASN A 226 -16.83 -42.22 -25.20
C ASN A 226 -16.06 -43.53 -25.34
N SER A 227 -16.28 -44.25 -26.43
CA SER A 227 -15.67 -45.56 -26.70
C SER A 227 -14.14 -45.54 -26.82
N GLU A 228 -13.58 -44.38 -27.14
CA GLU A 228 -12.13 -44.17 -27.26
C GLU A 228 -11.49 -43.75 -25.90
N MET A 229 -12.32 -43.54 -24.89
CA MET A 229 -11.90 -43.05 -23.55
C MET A 229 -11.07 -41.76 -23.58
N ASN A 230 -11.37 -40.90 -24.54
CA ASN A 230 -10.69 -39.61 -24.69
C ASN A 230 -11.61 -38.38 -24.50
N HIS A 231 -12.91 -38.61 -24.27
CA HIS A 231 -13.88 -37.56 -23.96
C HIS A 231 -14.71 -37.96 -22.73
N PHE A 232 -14.70 -37.08 -21.71
CA PHE A 232 -15.34 -37.28 -20.40
C PHE A 232 -16.28 -36.12 -20.11
N VAL A 233 -17.52 -36.46 -19.76
CA VAL A 233 -18.48 -35.46 -19.26
C VAL A 233 -18.91 -35.84 -17.86
N ILE A 234 -18.82 -34.89 -16.93
CA ILE A 234 -19.33 -34.96 -15.55
C ILE A 234 -20.61 -34.13 -15.52
N GLY A 235 -21.73 -34.79 -15.28
CA GLY A 235 -23.03 -34.13 -15.13
C GLY A 235 -23.58 -34.32 -13.72
N ASP A 236 -24.29 -33.33 -13.22
CA ASP A 236 -24.88 -33.32 -11.87
C ASP A 236 -23.90 -33.67 -10.75
N GLY A 237 -22.61 -33.35 -10.95
CA GLY A 237 -21.57 -33.64 -9.98
C GLY A 237 -21.81 -32.91 -8.66
N LYS A 238 -21.78 -33.67 -7.56
CA LYS A 238 -21.84 -33.13 -6.19
C LYS A 238 -20.59 -33.61 -5.44
N LEU A 239 -19.81 -32.66 -4.98
CA LEU A 239 -18.59 -32.93 -4.22
C LEU A 239 -18.72 -32.27 -2.84
N ALA A 240 -18.74 -33.09 -1.79
CA ALA A 240 -18.67 -32.62 -0.42
C ALA A 240 -17.25 -32.85 0.13
N LEU A 241 -16.66 -31.78 0.65
CA LEU A 241 -15.32 -31.75 1.21
C LEU A 241 -15.36 -31.29 2.65
N SER A 242 -14.59 -31.95 3.53
CA SER A 242 -14.24 -31.37 4.83
C SER A 242 -12.74 -31.56 5.04
N ILE A 243 -12.05 -30.49 5.47
CA ILE A 243 -10.60 -30.48 5.62
C ILE A 243 -10.24 -29.81 6.95
N GLU A 244 -9.34 -30.42 7.69
CA GLU A 244 -8.67 -29.85 8.85
C GLU A 244 -7.16 -29.90 8.61
N GLN A 245 -6.51 -28.75 8.58
CA GLN A 245 -5.06 -28.63 8.50
C GLN A 245 -4.50 -28.03 9.79
N LYS A 246 -3.39 -28.54 10.26
CA LYS A 246 -2.63 -27.97 11.40
C LYS A 246 -1.16 -27.85 11.01
N ASN A 247 -0.56 -26.70 11.34
CA ASN A 247 0.85 -26.45 11.13
C ASN A 247 1.43 -25.56 12.25
N GLU A 248 2.68 -25.10 12.09
CA GLU A 248 3.32 -24.23 13.08
C GLU A 248 2.66 -22.84 13.19
N LEU A 249 1.96 -22.36 12.19
CA LEU A 249 1.32 -21.02 12.17
C LEU A 249 -0.08 -21.03 12.79
N GLY A 250 -0.77 -22.18 12.75
CA GLY A 250 -2.13 -22.31 13.25
C GLY A 250 -2.88 -23.49 12.68
N SER A 251 -4.19 -23.38 12.63
CA SER A 251 -5.08 -24.38 12.04
C SER A 251 -6.05 -23.79 11.04
N VAL A 252 -6.37 -24.56 10.01
CA VAL A 252 -7.42 -24.25 9.02
C VAL A 252 -8.45 -25.35 9.07
N SER A 253 -9.72 -25.04 9.17
CA SER A 253 -10.82 -25.98 8.94
C SER A 253 -11.74 -25.45 7.86
N ALA A 254 -12.11 -26.31 6.92
CA ALA A 254 -13.02 -25.95 5.83
C ALA A 254 -14.05 -27.06 5.61
N LYS A 255 -15.28 -26.64 5.28
CA LYS A 255 -16.34 -27.51 4.77
C LYS A 255 -16.92 -26.86 3.52
N ALA A 256 -17.07 -27.63 2.47
CA ALA A 256 -17.60 -27.14 1.20
C ALA A 256 -18.49 -28.16 0.53
N GLU A 257 -19.59 -27.70 -0.03
CA GLU A 257 -20.43 -28.49 -0.95
C GLU A 257 -20.38 -27.84 -2.32
N LEU A 258 -19.89 -28.58 -3.32
CA LEU A 258 -19.74 -28.11 -4.68
C LEU A 258 -20.73 -28.87 -5.60
N ALA A 259 -21.38 -28.14 -6.49
CA ALA A 259 -22.04 -28.73 -7.65
C ALA A 259 -21.21 -28.38 -8.91
N VAL A 260 -20.87 -29.38 -9.69
CA VAL A 260 -19.99 -29.20 -10.85
C VAL A 260 -20.49 -29.98 -12.06
N ASP A 261 -20.55 -29.30 -13.18
CA ASP A 261 -20.61 -29.93 -14.49
C ASP A 261 -19.29 -29.67 -15.22
N ALA A 262 -18.69 -30.69 -15.80
CA ALA A 262 -17.42 -30.58 -16.50
C ALA A 262 -17.46 -31.35 -17.83
N ASP A 263 -16.72 -30.87 -18.81
CA ASP A 263 -16.52 -31.48 -20.10
C ASP A 263 -15.01 -31.45 -20.42
N VAL A 264 -14.43 -32.63 -20.66
CA VAL A 264 -12.98 -32.81 -20.81
C VAL A 264 -12.70 -33.68 -22.02
N ASP A 265 -11.99 -33.16 -23.00
CA ASP A 265 -11.51 -33.86 -24.18
C ASP A 265 -9.98 -33.87 -24.20
N ILE A 266 -9.42 -35.10 -24.38
CA ILE A 266 -7.98 -35.35 -24.41
C ILE A 266 -7.53 -36.01 -25.72
N ALA A 267 -8.38 -36.02 -26.77
CA ALA A 267 -8.09 -36.72 -28.02
C ALA A 267 -6.86 -36.14 -28.74
N ASP A 268 -6.85 -34.87 -29.05
CA ASP A 268 -5.73 -34.19 -29.73
C ASP A 268 -4.94 -33.28 -28.79
N ALA A 269 -5.65 -32.58 -27.93
CA ALA A 269 -5.09 -31.70 -26.92
C ALA A 269 -6.07 -31.60 -25.74
N LEU A 270 -5.58 -31.33 -24.54
CA LEU A 270 -6.45 -31.13 -23.40
C LEU A 270 -7.34 -29.90 -23.60
N VAL A 271 -8.62 -30.15 -23.86
CA VAL A 271 -9.68 -29.13 -23.88
C VAL A 271 -10.64 -29.44 -22.76
N TRP A 272 -10.95 -28.43 -21.94
CA TRP A 272 -11.86 -28.61 -20.84
C TRP A 272 -12.80 -27.41 -20.66
N SER A 273 -13.94 -27.66 -20.14
CA SER A 273 -14.87 -26.63 -19.69
C SER A 273 -15.54 -27.04 -18.36
N LEU A 274 -15.87 -26.05 -17.56
CA LEU A 274 -16.70 -26.14 -16.37
C LEU A 274 -17.93 -25.26 -16.57
N PRO A 275 -18.93 -25.73 -17.33
CA PRO A 275 -20.10 -24.92 -17.67
C PRO A 275 -20.88 -24.51 -16.41
N LYS A 276 -20.79 -25.29 -15.36
CA LYS A 276 -21.37 -24.98 -14.06
C LYS A 276 -20.40 -25.36 -12.94
N LEU A 277 -20.13 -24.41 -12.08
CA LEU A 277 -19.49 -24.61 -10.79
C LEU A 277 -20.25 -23.76 -9.77
N SER A 278 -20.83 -24.40 -8.79
CA SER A 278 -21.43 -23.69 -7.67
C SER A 278 -20.94 -24.29 -6.35
N ILE A 279 -20.64 -23.41 -5.43
CA ILE A 279 -20.21 -23.74 -4.06
C ILE A 279 -21.25 -23.13 -3.15
N ASN A 280 -21.83 -23.93 -2.28
CA ASN A 280 -22.89 -23.50 -1.39
C ASN A 280 -22.52 -23.78 0.08
N ASP A 281 -22.93 -22.88 0.96
CA ASP A 281 -22.80 -23.01 2.42
C ASP A 281 -21.39 -23.41 2.90
N THR A 282 -20.37 -22.96 2.17
CA THR A 282 -19.00 -23.24 2.54
C THR A 282 -18.59 -22.43 3.77
N SER A 283 -17.97 -23.10 4.71
CA SER A 283 -17.34 -22.46 5.85
C SER A 283 -15.83 -22.68 5.82
N LEU A 284 -15.08 -21.61 6.13
CA LEU A 284 -13.63 -21.68 6.31
C LEU A 284 -13.27 -20.96 7.62
N ARG A 285 -12.55 -21.62 8.49
CA ARG A 285 -12.02 -21.05 9.72
C ARG A 285 -10.51 -21.17 9.73
N TYR A 286 -9.83 -20.05 9.86
CA TYR A 286 -8.41 -19.97 10.16
C TYR A 286 -8.23 -19.52 11.61
N ALA A 287 -7.46 -20.24 12.40
CA ALA A 287 -7.11 -19.88 13.76
C ALA A 287 -5.58 -19.88 13.90
N ALA A 288 -5.00 -18.70 14.02
CA ALA A 288 -3.57 -18.50 14.21
C ALA A 288 -3.15 -18.71 15.67
N LYS A 289 -1.88 -19.04 15.91
CA LYS A 289 -1.33 -19.21 17.27
C LYS A 289 -1.30 -17.93 18.10
N ASP A 290 -1.29 -16.76 17.47
CA ASP A 290 -1.35 -15.45 18.13
C ASP A 290 -2.76 -15.06 18.64
N GLY A 291 -3.75 -15.94 18.43
CA GLY A 291 -5.14 -15.73 18.79
C GLY A 291 -5.97 -15.02 17.72
N THR A 292 -5.40 -14.75 16.55
CA THR A 292 -6.16 -14.24 15.41
C THR A 292 -7.05 -15.33 14.83
N ILE A 293 -8.34 -15.03 14.64
CA ILE A 293 -9.31 -15.93 14.03
C ILE A 293 -9.96 -15.23 12.85
N VAL A 294 -10.01 -15.93 11.73
CA VAL A 294 -10.76 -15.53 10.53
C VAL A 294 -11.79 -16.60 10.24
N ASP A 295 -13.06 -16.28 10.41
CA ASP A 295 -14.18 -17.14 10.05
C ASP A 295 -14.84 -16.60 8.78
N ILE A 296 -14.91 -17.41 7.74
CA ILE A 296 -15.75 -17.17 6.56
C ILE A 296 -16.91 -18.16 6.67
N THR A 297 -18.13 -17.65 6.71
CA THR A 297 -19.34 -18.44 6.78
C THR A 297 -20.22 -18.16 5.59
N SER A 298 -21.00 -19.15 5.19
CA SER A 298 -21.96 -18.98 4.06
C SER A 298 -21.27 -18.50 2.77
N LEU A 299 -20.02 -18.96 2.53
CA LEU A 299 -19.37 -18.65 1.26
C LEU A 299 -20.09 -19.39 0.14
N ASN A 300 -20.63 -18.61 -0.78
CA ASN A 300 -21.29 -19.10 -1.98
C ASN A 300 -20.51 -18.61 -3.22
N PHE A 301 -20.28 -19.51 -4.13
CA PHE A 301 -19.76 -19.23 -5.46
C PHE A 301 -20.73 -19.80 -6.49
N ASP A 302 -21.06 -19.02 -7.49
CA ASP A 302 -21.80 -19.47 -8.66
C ASP A 302 -21.14 -18.94 -9.93
N GLY A 303 -20.89 -19.84 -10.90
CA GLY A 303 -20.27 -19.48 -12.13
C GLY A 303 -19.91 -20.69 -13.01
N GLY A 304 -19.22 -20.40 -14.09
CA GLY A 304 -18.66 -21.40 -14.98
C GLY A 304 -17.40 -20.85 -15.64
N VAL A 305 -16.56 -21.73 -16.13
CA VAL A 305 -15.34 -21.38 -16.88
C VAL A 305 -15.19 -22.31 -18.06
N SER A 306 -15.21 -21.74 -19.25
CA SER A 306 -15.05 -22.47 -20.50
C SER A 306 -14.02 -21.77 -21.38
N PRO A 307 -12.74 -22.20 -21.33
CA PRO A 307 -11.68 -21.54 -22.08
C PRO A 307 -11.97 -21.44 -23.58
N GLY A 308 -11.92 -20.24 -24.15
CA GLY A 308 -12.15 -19.95 -25.55
C GLY A 308 -13.62 -19.88 -25.97
N SER A 309 -14.56 -19.99 -25.05
CA SER A 309 -16.00 -19.75 -25.25
C SER A 309 -16.40 -18.33 -24.83
N GLU A 310 -17.70 -18.06 -24.82
CA GLU A 310 -18.24 -16.81 -24.28
C GLU A 310 -17.93 -16.65 -22.79
N ALA A 311 -17.80 -15.41 -22.34
CA ALA A 311 -17.53 -15.10 -20.95
C ALA A 311 -18.70 -15.51 -20.05
N SER A 312 -18.39 -16.07 -18.88
CA SER A 312 -19.38 -16.56 -17.90
C SER A 312 -19.54 -15.56 -16.74
N ALA A 313 -20.77 -15.41 -16.26
CA ALA A 313 -21.02 -14.66 -15.03
C ALA A 313 -20.47 -15.43 -13.83
N ILE A 314 -19.80 -14.72 -12.93
CA ILE A 314 -19.28 -15.24 -11.68
C ILE A 314 -19.85 -14.41 -10.54
N THR A 315 -20.38 -15.09 -9.53
CA THR A 315 -20.89 -14.46 -8.30
C THR A 315 -20.22 -15.12 -7.10
N ILE A 316 -19.71 -14.29 -6.17
CA ILE A 316 -19.17 -14.75 -4.88
C ILE A 316 -19.85 -13.93 -3.80
N ASN A 317 -20.44 -14.60 -2.83
CA ASN A 317 -21.01 -13.96 -1.64
C ASN A 317 -20.55 -14.72 -0.40
N GLY A 318 -20.34 -14.01 0.70
CA GLY A 318 -19.97 -14.66 1.97
C GLY A 318 -19.94 -13.68 3.12
N ASP A 319 -20.03 -14.22 4.32
CA ASP A 319 -19.87 -13.47 5.56
C ASP A 319 -18.49 -13.77 6.14
N LEU A 320 -17.80 -12.72 6.57
CA LEU A 320 -16.47 -12.80 7.14
C LEU A 320 -16.48 -12.18 8.54
N ARG A 321 -15.95 -12.91 9.50
CA ARG A 321 -15.68 -12.45 10.84
C ARG A 321 -14.18 -12.51 11.12
N TYR A 322 -13.63 -11.37 11.44
CA TYR A 322 -12.24 -11.26 11.91
C TYR A 322 -12.23 -10.94 13.40
N SER A 323 -11.43 -11.66 14.18
CA SER A 323 -11.24 -11.39 15.60
C SER A 323 -9.79 -11.63 16.01
N ASN A 324 -9.29 -10.81 16.93
CA ASN A 324 -8.02 -11.00 17.59
C ASN A 324 -8.12 -10.61 19.06
N ALA A 325 -7.08 -10.88 19.86
CA ALA A 325 -7.08 -10.62 21.30
C ALA A 325 -7.16 -9.12 21.67
N ASN A 326 -6.86 -8.22 20.75
CA ASN A 326 -6.63 -6.79 21.03
C ASN A 326 -7.75 -5.88 20.55
N GLN A 327 -8.73 -6.38 19.80
CA GLN A 327 -9.82 -5.55 19.25
C GLN A 327 -11.16 -6.29 19.23
N ALA A 328 -12.24 -5.54 19.18
CA ALA A 328 -13.58 -6.08 19.01
C ALA A 328 -13.70 -6.84 17.67
N PRO A 329 -14.45 -7.95 17.63
CA PRO A 329 -14.67 -8.67 16.37
C PRO A 329 -15.24 -7.78 15.28
N ILE A 330 -14.76 -7.95 14.06
CA ILE A 330 -15.23 -7.24 12.87
C ILE A 330 -16.02 -8.21 12.02
N ASP A 331 -17.33 -7.97 11.93
CA ASP A 331 -18.23 -8.71 11.05
C ASP A 331 -18.40 -7.92 9.75
N THR A 332 -18.22 -8.59 8.62
CA THR A 332 -18.42 -8.00 7.29
C THR A 332 -18.98 -9.03 6.32
N ASN A 333 -19.69 -8.56 5.31
CA ASN A 333 -20.11 -9.37 4.18
C ASN A 333 -19.35 -8.95 2.91
N ILE A 334 -19.04 -9.93 2.07
CA ILE A 334 -18.40 -9.70 0.77
C ILE A 334 -19.37 -10.16 -0.30
N SER A 335 -19.56 -9.30 -1.31
CA SER A 335 -20.30 -9.65 -2.53
C SER A 335 -19.46 -9.23 -3.73
N PHE A 336 -19.13 -10.19 -4.58
CA PHE A 336 -18.38 -9.98 -5.81
C PHE A 336 -19.16 -10.55 -6.99
N VAL A 337 -19.28 -9.74 -8.03
CA VAL A 337 -19.90 -10.15 -9.32
C VAL A 337 -18.97 -9.70 -10.44
N SER A 338 -18.79 -10.54 -11.44
CA SER A 338 -18.05 -10.21 -12.65
C SER A 338 -18.43 -11.14 -13.79
N THR A 339 -18.16 -10.74 -15.02
CA THR A 339 -18.21 -11.61 -16.20
C THR A 339 -16.77 -11.95 -16.60
N LEU A 340 -16.40 -13.23 -16.45
CA LEU A 340 -15.04 -13.75 -16.69
C LEU A 340 -14.95 -14.49 -18.02
N GLY A 341 -14.00 -14.07 -18.87
CA GLY A 341 -13.62 -14.78 -20.08
C GLY A 341 -12.16 -15.19 -20.05
N ILE A 342 -11.87 -16.42 -20.51
CA ILE A 342 -10.51 -16.96 -20.57
C ILE A 342 -10.30 -17.55 -21.96
N ASP A 343 -9.16 -17.29 -22.59
CA ASP A 343 -8.85 -17.87 -23.91
C ASP A 343 -8.45 -19.35 -23.80
N LYS A 344 -8.46 -20.06 -24.94
CA LYS A 344 -8.11 -21.50 -25.03
C LYS A 344 -6.72 -21.81 -24.49
N LYS A 345 -5.78 -20.87 -24.55
CA LYS A 345 -4.40 -21.05 -24.07
C LYS A 345 -4.24 -20.70 -22.60
N LEU A 346 -5.31 -20.30 -21.91
CA LEU A 346 -5.29 -19.83 -20.53
C LEU A 346 -4.34 -18.63 -20.31
N ASN A 347 -4.05 -17.90 -21.37
CA ASN A 347 -3.09 -16.80 -21.35
C ASN A 347 -3.75 -15.42 -21.25
N ASN A 348 -4.97 -15.28 -21.78
CA ASN A 348 -5.72 -14.02 -21.74
C ASN A 348 -6.95 -14.16 -20.85
N ILE A 349 -7.02 -13.31 -19.83
CA ILE A 349 -8.13 -13.23 -18.87
C ILE A 349 -8.82 -11.87 -19.05
N LYS A 350 -10.13 -11.86 -19.15
CA LYS A 350 -10.96 -10.65 -19.22
C LYS A 350 -12.02 -10.72 -18.13
N ALA A 351 -12.03 -9.75 -17.24
CA ALA A 351 -13.08 -9.56 -16.25
C ALA A 351 -13.82 -8.27 -16.56
N LYS A 352 -15.10 -8.36 -16.83
CA LYS A 352 -15.98 -7.22 -17.12
C LYS A 352 -17.04 -7.08 -16.02
N ASP A 353 -17.56 -5.87 -15.91
CA ASP A 353 -18.65 -5.56 -14.95
C ASP A 353 -18.30 -6.00 -13.52
N ILE A 354 -17.03 -5.79 -13.13
CA ILE A 354 -16.57 -6.09 -11.78
C ILE A 354 -17.35 -5.22 -10.79
N VAL A 355 -18.01 -5.86 -9.83
CA VAL A 355 -18.66 -5.21 -8.71
C VAL A 355 -18.28 -5.92 -7.43
N LEU A 356 -17.45 -5.27 -6.60
CA LEU A 356 -17.12 -5.74 -5.25
C LEU A 356 -17.79 -4.82 -4.23
N LYS A 357 -18.59 -5.40 -3.36
CA LYS A 357 -19.25 -4.70 -2.25
C LYS A 357 -18.92 -5.36 -0.93
N THR A 358 -18.59 -4.54 0.07
CA THR A 358 -18.37 -5.00 1.44
C THR A 358 -18.74 -3.89 2.43
N ARG A 359 -18.79 -4.22 3.73
CA ARG A 359 -19.02 -3.24 4.81
C ARG A 359 -18.02 -3.46 5.92
N ILE A 360 -17.39 -2.40 6.38
CA ILE A 360 -16.47 -2.43 7.52
C ILE A 360 -16.88 -1.32 8.50
N GLY A 361 -17.18 -1.69 9.73
CA GLY A 361 -17.65 -0.73 10.73
C GLY A 361 -18.96 -0.02 10.35
N GLY A 362 -19.81 -0.68 9.53
CA GLY A 362 -21.04 -0.11 8.99
C GLY A 362 -20.88 0.78 7.76
N GLU A 363 -19.61 1.11 7.37
CA GLU A 363 -19.31 1.86 6.14
C GLU A 363 -19.32 0.95 4.92
N ALA A 364 -20.05 1.36 3.88
CA ALA A 364 -20.10 0.63 2.62
C ALA A 364 -18.86 0.93 1.77
N ILE A 365 -18.24 -0.12 1.27
CA ILE A 365 -17.15 -0.05 0.29
C ILE A 365 -17.67 -0.67 -1.00
N SER A 366 -17.62 0.06 -2.10
CA SER A 366 -18.05 -0.41 -3.41
C SER A 366 -16.97 -0.11 -4.44
N LEU A 367 -16.39 -1.17 -5.01
CA LEU A 367 -15.43 -1.11 -6.12
C LEU A 367 -16.11 -1.66 -7.37
N THR A 368 -16.04 -0.91 -8.46
CA THR A 368 -16.56 -1.33 -9.77
C THR A 368 -15.50 -1.17 -10.85
N GLY A 369 -15.62 -1.91 -11.96
CA GLY A 369 -14.71 -1.71 -13.09
C GLY A 369 -14.57 -2.90 -14.01
N ASP A 370 -13.53 -2.84 -14.86
CA ASP A 370 -13.15 -3.85 -15.81
C ASP A 370 -11.65 -4.09 -15.76
N ALA A 371 -11.22 -5.31 -16.01
CA ALA A 371 -9.81 -5.68 -16.07
C ALA A 371 -9.57 -6.72 -17.17
N ASN A 372 -8.39 -6.65 -17.76
CA ASN A 372 -7.89 -7.71 -18.64
C ASN A 372 -6.39 -7.91 -18.40
N ALA A 373 -5.94 -9.13 -18.58
CA ALA A 373 -4.55 -9.49 -18.41
C ALA A 373 -4.13 -10.56 -19.43
N THR A 374 -2.91 -10.42 -19.91
CA THR A 374 -2.14 -11.47 -20.58
C THR A 374 -1.09 -11.94 -19.59
N LEU A 375 -0.99 -13.26 -19.35
CA LEU A 375 -0.13 -13.81 -18.30
C LEU A 375 1.33 -13.97 -18.76
N SER A 376 1.54 -14.28 -20.03
CA SER A 376 2.85 -14.52 -20.61
C SER A 376 2.97 -13.96 -22.05
N PRO A 377 3.76 -12.86 -22.28
CA PRO A 377 4.37 -12.01 -21.26
C PRO A 377 3.31 -11.26 -20.44
N LEU A 378 3.63 -10.94 -19.19
CA LEU A 378 2.69 -10.23 -18.32
C LEU A 378 2.36 -8.84 -18.88
N ASP A 379 1.11 -8.60 -19.21
CA ASP A 379 0.54 -7.31 -19.58
C ASP A 379 -0.87 -7.23 -19.03
N TYR A 380 -1.22 -6.16 -18.34
CA TYR A 380 -2.55 -5.99 -17.78
C TYR A 380 -3.04 -4.54 -17.89
N GLN A 381 -4.34 -4.41 -17.98
CA GLN A 381 -5.01 -3.12 -17.84
C GLN A 381 -6.30 -3.26 -17.04
N ALA A 382 -6.60 -2.23 -16.25
CA ALA A 382 -7.84 -2.17 -15.49
C ALA A 382 -8.37 -0.73 -15.42
N LYS A 383 -9.69 -0.61 -15.39
CA LYS A 383 -10.41 0.61 -15.04
C LYS A 383 -11.21 0.31 -13.81
N LEU A 384 -10.87 0.94 -12.70
CA LEU A 384 -11.47 0.69 -11.40
C LEU A 384 -12.06 1.99 -10.84
N ASN A 385 -13.18 1.87 -10.16
CA ASN A 385 -13.84 2.98 -9.50
C ASN A 385 -14.26 2.57 -8.09
N LEU A 386 -13.62 3.16 -7.08
CA LEU A 386 -13.97 3.07 -5.67
C LEU A 386 -14.93 4.22 -5.34
N ALA A 387 -16.16 3.90 -4.96
CA ALA A 387 -17.14 4.88 -4.51
C ALA A 387 -16.64 5.60 -3.23
N PRO A 388 -16.97 6.87 -3.03
CA PRO A 388 -16.59 7.60 -1.84
C PRO A 388 -17.03 6.90 -0.55
N THR A 389 -16.08 6.68 0.36
CA THR A 389 -16.28 5.99 1.63
C THR A 389 -15.52 6.70 2.76
N ASN A 390 -15.89 6.44 4.01
CA ASN A 390 -15.26 7.03 5.19
C ASN A 390 -14.06 6.17 5.64
N LEU A 391 -12.84 6.54 5.14
CA LEU A 391 -11.61 5.81 5.49
C LEU A 391 -11.25 5.92 6.97
N ARG A 392 -11.56 7.06 7.62
CA ARG A 392 -11.29 7.24 9.06
C ARG A 392 -12.04 6.20 9.89
N LYS A 393 -13.33 6.01 9.62
CA LYS A 393 -14.16 5.05 10.35
C LYS A 393 -13.73 3.61 10.06
N ILE A 394 -13.38 3.32 8.81
CA ILE A 394 -12.80 2.02 8.42
C ILE A 394 -11.50 1.75 9.19
N ALA A 395 -10.55 2.70 9.19
CA ALA A 395 -9.28 2.58 9.88
C ALA A 395 -9.48 2.35 11.39
N THR A 396 -10.36 3.13 12.02
CA THR A 396 -10.70 2.96 13.45
C THR A 396 -11.27 1.57 13.73
N THR A 397 -12.17 1.07 12.86
CA THR A 397 -12.74 -0.28 13.00
C THR A 397 -11.69 -1.37 12.86
N LEU A 398 -10.71 -1.18 11.95
CA LEU A 398 -9.60 -2.10 11.73
C LEU A 398 -8.48 -1.98 12.78
N GLY A 399 -8.60 -1.07 13.76
CA GLY A 399 -7.56 -0.82 14.75
C GLY A 399 -6.31 -0.14 14.18
N ILE A 400 -6.42 0.50 13.00
CA ILE A 400 -5.33 1.26 12.39
C ILE A 400 -5.31 2.65 13.01
N GLU A 401 -4.24 2.97 13.73
CA GLU A 401 -4.05 4.29 14.30
C GLU A 401 -3.71 5.30 13.20
N LEU A 402 -4.60 6.26 12.99
CA LEU A 402 -4.35 7.38 12.09
C LEU A 402 -3.64 8.50 12.86
N PRO A 403 -2.74 9.26 12.21
CA PRO A 403 -2.18 10.47 12.80
C PRO A 403 -3.27 11.41 13.30
N VAL A 404 -3.00 12.10 14.43
CA VAL A 404 -3.90 13.14 14.93
C VAL A 404 -3.96 14.25 13.88
N MET A 405 -5.15 14.58 13.40
CA MET A 405 -5.41 15.61 12.40
C MET A 405 -6.22 16.75 13.01
N ALA A 406 -5.92 17.99 12.62
CA ALA A 406 -6.62 19.16 13.15
C ALA A 406 -8.11 19.16 12.82
N GLU A 407 -8.49 18.63 11.64
CA GLU A 407 -9.90 18.47 11.25
C GLU A 407 -10.41 17.06 11.65
N PRO A 408 -11.35 16.95 12.59
CA PRO A 408 -11.88 15.65 13.02
C PRO A 408 -12.57 14.86 11.92
N THR A 409 -13.09 15.55 10.88
CA THR A 409 -13.79 14.93 9.75
C THR A 409 -12.87 14.61 8.55
N ALA A 410 -11.56 14.87 8.66
CA ALA A 410 -10.59 14.52 7.62
C ALA A 410 -10.62 13.02 7.30
N LEU A 411 -10.51 12.67 6.01
CA LEU A 411 -10.63 11.31 5.46
C LEU A 411 -12.03 10.68 5.57
N SER A 412 -13.07 11.51 5.76
CA SER A 412 -14.46 11.03 5.85
C SER A 412 -15.09 10.73 4.49
N LYS A 413 -14.54 11.25 3.41
CA LYS A 413 -15.04 11.05 2.04
C LYS A 413 -13.90 10.84 1.07
N VAL A 414 -13.51 9.58 0.87
CA VAL A 414 -12.41 9.22 -0.03
C VAL A 414 -12.91 8.22 -1.07
N GLY A 415 -12.78 8.58 -2.34
CA GLY A 415 -13.14 7.73 -3.47
C GLY A 415 -12.15 7.94 -4.62
N THR A 416 -11.99 6.96 -5.51
CA THR A 416 -11.06 7.09 -6.62
C THR A 416 -11.52 6.34 -7.86
N ALA A 417 -11.36 6.96 -9.01
CA ALA A 417 -11.44 6.31 -10.31
C ALA A 417 -10.04 6.28 -10.92
N ILE A 418 -9.61 5.12 -11.42
CA ILE A 418 -8.27 4.89 -11.91
C ILE A 418 -8.29 4.03 -13.18
N SER A 419 -7.48 4.44 -14.17
CA SER A 419 -7.14 3.62 -15.34
C SER A 419 -5.68 3.24 -15.26
N VAL A 420 -5.38 1.97 -15.12
CA VAL A 420 -4.02 1.45 -14.96
C VAL A 420 -3.68 0.48 -16.08
N LYS A 421 -2.43 0.54 -16.57
CA LYS A 421 -1.79 -0.45 -17.43
C LYS A 421 -0.46 -0.85 -16.81
N GLY A 422 -0.10 -2.12 -16.91
CA GLY A 422 1.16 -2.57 -16.33
C GLY A 422 1.71 -3.82 -16.99
N SER A 423 2.99 -4.04 -16.77
CA SER A 423 3.76 -5.21 -17.16
C SER A 423 4.75 -5.56 -16.04
N ASP A 424 5.60 -6.55 -16.28
CA ASP A 424 6.74 -6.88 -15.41
C ASP A 424 7.76 -5.73 -15.27
N LYS A 425 7.74 -4.73 -16.19
CA LYS A 425 8.74 -3.65 -16.25
C LYS A 425 8.20 -2.29 -15.89
N ARG A 426 6.90 -2.07 -16.03
CA ARG A 426 6.32 -0.73 -15.91
C ARG A 426 4.86 -0.76 -15.49
N ILE A 427 4.47 0.20 -14.63
CA ILE A 427 3.07 0.49 -14.29
C ILE A 427 2.78 1.92 -14.72
N VAL A 428 1.66 2.12 -15.40
CA VAL A 428 1.18 3.43 -15.86
C VAL A 428 -0.25 3.65 -15.40
N VAL A 429 -0.46 4.69 -14.64
CA VAL A 429 -1.77 5.23 -14.30
C VAL A 429 -2.05 6.36 -15.28
N SER A 430 -2.89 6.13 -16.28
CA SER A 430 -3.21 7.13 -17.32
C SER A 430 -4.27 8.13 -16.88
N GLU A 431 -5.19 7.69 -16.03
CA GLU A 431 -6.27 8.50 -15.49
C GLU A 431 -6.38 8.22 -14.00
N LEU A 432 -6.21 9.26 -13.20
CA LEU A 432 -6.47 9.25 -11.77
C LEU A 432 -7.48 10.34 -11.48
N ARG A 433 -8.57 10.02 -10.83
CA ARG A 433 -9.52 10.98 -10.27
C ARG A 433 -9.91 10.55 -8.88
N THR A 434 -9.43 11.26 -7.88
CA THR A 434 -9.65 10.97 -6.47
C THR A 434 -10.44 12.11 -5.83
N THR A 435 -11.51 11.78 -5.12
CA THR A 435 -12.16 12.69 -4.19
C THR A 435 -11.52 12.48 -2.82
N LEU A 436 -11.03 13.54 -2.21
CA LEU A 436 -10.49 13.56 -0.85
C LEU A 436 -11.21 14.66 -0.08
N ASP A 437 -12.22 14.28 0.69
CA ASP A 437 -13.13 15.19 1.41
C ASP A 437 -13.75 16.23 0.46
N ALA A 438 -13.33 17.50 0.56
CA ALA A 438 -13.77 18.59 -0.30
C ALA A 438 -12.89 18.78 -1.55
N SER A 439 -11.81 18.00 -1.69
CA SER A 439 -10.82 18.14 -2.76
C SER A 439 -11.05 17.16 -3.89
N THR A 440 -10.80 17.57 -5.13
CA THR A 440 -10.69 16.70 -6.30
C THR A 440 -9.25 16.68 -6.78
N ILE A 441 -8.67 15.49 -6.81
CA ILE A 441 -7.32 15.22 -7.27
C ILE A 441 -7.41 14.48 -8.59
N SER A 442 -6.75 14.97 -9.62
CA SER A 442 -6.70 14.33 -10.94
C SER A 442 -5.27 14.28 -11.47
N GLY A 443 -4.95 13.30 -12.30
CA GLY A 443 -3.59 13.23 -12.82
C GLY A 443 -3.24 11.93 -13.48
N ASN A 444 -1.94 11.70 -13.60
CA ASN A 444 -1.34 10.49 -14.11
C ASN A 444 -0.05 10.18 -13.37
N ALA A 445 0.36 8.92 -13.39
CA ALA A 445 1.60 8.46 -12.80
C ALA A 445 2.21 7.32 -13.62
N SER A 446 3.52 7.14 -13.53
CA SER A 446 4.17 5.95 -14.04
C SER A 446 5.33 5.55 -13.14
N VAL A 447 5.53 4.24 -13.02
CA VAL A 447 6.63 3.65 -12.24
C VAL A 447 7.35 2.66 -13.14
N GLU A 448 8.65 2.84 -13.35
CA GLU A 448 9.51 1.85 -13.96
C GLU A 448 9.94 0.86 -12.89
N LEU A 449 9.69 -0.44 -13.13
CA LEU A 449 10.05 -1.52 -12.22
C LEU A 449 11.45 -2.04 -12.58
N GLY A 450 12.39 -1.98 -11.64
CA GLY A 450 13.76 -2.39 -11.87
C GLY A 450 14.62 -2.20 -10.61
N LYS A 451 15.95 -2.18 -10.78
CA LYS A 451 16.88 -1.94 -9.66
C LYS A 451 16.74 -0.56 -9.03
N SER A 452 16.39 0.45 -9.83
CA SER A 452 15.97 1.79 -9.38
C SER A 452 14.55 2.03 -9.89
N GLN A 453 13.61 2.25 -8.97
CA GLN A 453 12.23 2.54 -9.32
C GLN A 453 12.11 4.03 -9.68
N ALA A 454 12.04 4.34 -10.98
CA ALA A 454 11.82 5.71 -11.42
C ALA A 454 10.32 6.02 -11.44
N ILE A 455 9.91 7.02 -10.67
CA ILE A 455 8.52 7.45 -10.50
C ILE A 455 8.33 8.78 -11.21
N LYS A 456 7.34 8.86 -12.11
CA LYS A 456 6.86 10.11 -12.68
C LYS A 456 5.44 10.36 -12.24
N LEU A 457 5.14 11.57 -11.81
CA LEU A 457 3.83 11.96 -11.27
C LEU A 457 3.43 13.34 -11.80
N ALA A 458 2.24 13.46 -12.34
CA ALA A 458 1.64 14.73 -12.68
C ALA A 458 0.22 14.79 -12.10
N VAL A 459 0.00 15.69 -11.14
CA VAL A 459 -1.23 15.79 -10.36
C VAL A 459 -1.76 17.21 -10.35
N ASN A 460 -3.07 17.34 -10.55
CA ASN A 460 -3.84 18.57 -10.41
C ASN A 460 -4.81 18.43 -9.25
N ILE A 461 -4.85 19.41 -8.37
CA ILE A 461 -5.74 19.51 -7.21
C ILE A 461 -6.56 20.79 -7.36
N ASP A 462 -7.88 20.68 -7.29
CA ASP A 462 -8.77 21.85 -7.37
C ASP A 462 -8.62 22.75 -6.15
N LYS A 463 -8.73 22.19 -4.98
CA LYS A 463 -8.55 22.88 -3.68
C LYS A 463 -8.13 21.93 -2.60
N ILE A 464 -7.33 22.39 -1.66
CA ILE A 464 -6.95 21.62 -0.48
C ILE A 464 -6.62 22.54 0.70
N ASN A 465 -7.12 22.21 1.88
CA ASN A 465 -6.63 22.78 3.14
C ASN A 465 -5.69 21.76 3.79
N VAL A 466 -4.38 22.01 3.67
CA VAL A 466 -3.35 21.10 4.19
C VAL A 466 -3.38 21.07 5.73
N ASP A 467 -3.76 22.18 6.38
CA ASP A 467 -3.83 22.29 7.84
C ASP A 467 -4.82 21.28 8.46
N HIS A 468 -5.87 20.87 7.72
CA HIS A 468 -6.84 19.87 8.17
C HIS A 468 -6.22 18.50 8.41
N TYR A 469 -5.16 18.16 7.68
CA TYR A 469 -4.49 16.84 7.71
C TYR A 469 -3.23 16.82 8.57
N LEU A 470 -2.80 18.00 9.08
CA LEU A 470 -1.68 18.14 9.99
C LEU A 470 -2.13 18.05 11.45
N PRO A 471 -1.25 17.71 12.39
CA PRO A 471 -1.57 17.77 13.82
C PRO A 471 -2.01 19.18 14.24
N PRO A 472 -2.98 19.30 15.18
CA PRO A 472 -3.41 20.61 15.68
C PRO A 472 -2.24 21.34 16.34
N THR A 473 -2.08 22.62 16.00
CA THR A 473 -1.12 23.49 16.68
C THR A 473 -1.56 23.75 18.12
N PRO A 474 -0.69 23.56 19.14
CA PRO A 474 -1.05 23.87 20.53
C PRO A 474 -1.47 25.32 20.67
N PRO A 475 -2.53 25.65 21.46
CA PRO A 475 -2.90 27.02 21.76
C PRO A 475 -1.74 27.75 22.46
N LYS A 476 -1.37 28.95 21.97
CA LYS A 476 -0.27 29.76 22.55
C LYS A 476 -0.49 30.21 24.01
N ASP A 477 -1.70 30.05 24.58
CA ASP A 477 -2.07 30.59 25.92
C ASP A 477 -2.19 29.52 27.03
N SER A 478 -1.76 28.28 26.82
CA SER A 478 -1.86 27.25 27.83
C SER A 478 -0.64 27.25 28.79
N LYS A 479 -0.50 28.31 29.62
CA LYS A 479 0.37 28.27 30.80
C LYS A 479 -0.25 27.59 32.01
N VAL A 480 -1.42 26.95 31.90
CA VAL A 480 -2.07 26.27 33.02
C VAL A 480 -2.71 24.97 32.47
N ALA A 481 -1.97 23.90 32.52
CA ALA A 481 -2.43 22.51 32.67
C ALA A 481 -1.28 21.52 32.36
N GLU A 482 -0.18 21.63 33.12
CA GLU A 482 0.72 20.48 33.30
C GLU A 482 0.21 19.71 34.51
N LYS A 483 -0.61 18.71 34.30
CA LYS A 483 -0.65 17.45 35.05
C LYS A 483 -1.79 16.59 34.48
N GLU A 484 -1.38 15.43 34.03
CA GLU A 484 -2.14 14.23 33.68
C GLU A 484 -2.32 13.95 32.21
N GLN A 485 -1.66 12.85 31.81
CA GLN A 485 -1.75 12.09 30.57
C GLN A 485 -1.05 12.63 29.30
N ALA A 486 0.27 12.50 29.30
CA ALA A 486 1.02 12.40 28.04
C ALA A 486 2.08 11.30 28.19
N THR A 487 1.71 10.10 27.81
CA THR A 487 2.68 9.06 27.49
C THR A 487 2.97 9.13 25.99
N THR A 488 4.24 9.39 25.68
CA THR A 488 4.95 9.12 24.42
C THR A 488 4.40 9.77 23.13
N THR A 489 4.84 10.97 22.78
CA THR A 489 5.31 11.40 21.45
C THR A 489 5.56 12.93 21.30
N SER A 490 5.37 13.76 22.34
CA SER A 490 5.43 15.24 22.22
C SER A 490 6.64 15.92 22.89
N GLU A 491 7.60 15.19 23.45
CA GLU A 491 8.82 15.80 24.04
C GLU A 491 9.88 16.20 23.00
N GLN A 492 9.79 15.75 21.74
CA GLN A 492 10.80 16.06 20.73
C GLN A 492 10.66 17.47 20.10
N ALA A 493 9.51 18.13 20.21
CA ALA A 493 9.31 19.47 19.63
C ALA A 493 9.87 20.63 20.47
N ALA A 494 10.26 20.39 21.74
CA ALA A 494 10.73 21.41 22.66
C ALA A 494 12.27 21.55 22.74
N ASN A 495 13.04 20.59 22.20
CA ASN A 495 14.50 20.65 22.22
C ASN A 495 15.06 21.03 20.84
N PRO A 496 15.56 22.27 20.65
CA PRO A 496 16.12 22.72 19.36
C PRO A 496 17.39 21.95 18.95
N ASP A 497 18.02 21.24 19.85
CA ASP A 497 19.19 20.39 19.59
C ASP A 497 18.78 18.94 19.25
N ALA A 498 17.50 18.57 19.36
CA ALA A 498 17.02 17.26 18.95
C ALA A 498 17.30 17.00 17.47
N GLU A 499 17.76 15.81 17.15
CA GLU A 499 18.04 15.41 15.78
C GLU A 499 16.73 15.32 14.96
N ILE A 500 16.74 15.92 13.79
CA ILE A 500 15.63 15.82 12.82
C ILE A 500 15.73 14.45 12.15
N PRO A 501 14.74 13.54 12.36
CA PRO A 501 14.77 12.20 11.76
C PRO A 501 14.50 12.28 10.26
N LEU A 502 15.57 12.30 9.45
CA LEU A 502 15.45 12.23 8.00
C LEU A 502 15.40 10.76 7.55
N PRO A 503 14.42 10.34 6.75
CA PRO A 503 14.34 8.97 6.20
C PRO A 503 15.37 8.80 5.06
N ARG A 504 16.65 8.73 5.40
CA ARG A 504 17.78 8.77 4.46
C ARG A 504 17.78 7.63 3.47
N GLU A 505 17.43 6.42 3.91
CA GLU A 505 17.36 5.24 3.03
C GLU A 505 16.34 5.46 1.91
N LEU A 506 15.16 5.96 2.27
CA LEU A 506 14.11 6.31 1.31
C LEU A 506 14.57 7.42 0.37
N LEU A 507 15.13 8.53 0.91
CA LEU A 507 15.61 9.66 0.10
C LEU A 507 16.74 9.26 -0.86
N ASN A 508 17.63 8.36 -0.45
CA ASN A 508 18.73 7.89 -1.29
C ASN A 508 18.28 6.93 -2.39
N SER A 509 17.22 6.15 -2.16
CA SER A 509 16.65 5.22 -3.15
C SER A 509 15.66 5.86 -4.11
N LEU A 510 15.16 7.05 -3.78
CA LEU A 510 14.12 7.73 -4.56
C LEU A 510 14.65 8.24 -5.90
N ASP A 511 13.96 7.87 -6.99
CA ASP A 511 14.09 8.48 -8.32
C ASP A 511 12.70 9.00 -8.71
N LEU A 512 12.44 10.29 -8.47
CA LEU A 512 11.12 10.91 -8.56
C LEU A 512 11.17 12.17 -9.43
N ASP A 513 10.25 12.24 -10.38
CA ASP A 513 9.92 13.43 -11.15
C ASP A 513 8.42 13.72 -10.97
N ALA A 514 8.10 14.74 -10.16
CA ALA A 514 6.73 15.07 -9.80
C ALA A 514 6.38 16.51 -10.13
N LYS A 515 5.22 16.69 -10.74
CA LYS A 515 4.60 17.98 -11.00
C LYS A 515 3.23 18.03 -10.35
N LEU A 516 3.05 18.98 -9.43
CA LEU A 516 1.78 19.24 -8.77
C LEU A 516 1.30 20.64 -9.15
N GLN A 517 0.02 20.74 -9.53
CA GLN A 517 -0.68 21.98 -9.77
C GLN A 517 -1.88 22.04 -8.82
N ILE A 518 -1.96 23.09 -8.01
CA ILE A 518 -3.03 23.26 -7.01
C ILE A 518 -3.69 24.60 -7.27
N ALA A 519 -4.98 24.60 -7.57
CA ALA A 519 -5.68 25.85 -7.87
C ALA A 519 -5.86 26.70 -6.61
N GLU A 520 -6.31 26.10 -5.50
CA GLU A 520 -6.46 26.77 -4.21
C GLU A 520 -5.87 25.89 -3.10
N MET A 521 -5.01 26.46 -2.28
CA MET A 521 -4.37 25.79 -1.15
C MET A 521 -4.38 26.68 0.09
N THR A 522 -4.71 26.11 1.23
CA THR A 522 -4.43 26.73 2.53
C THR A 522 -3.36 25.91 3.23
N ALA A 523 -2.28 26.55 3.66
CA ALA A 523 -1.21 25.93 4.43
C ALA A 523 -0.66 26.92 5.46
N ASN A 524 -0.53 26.50 6.72
CA ASN A 524 -0.17 27.37 7.86
C ASN A 524 -1.04 28.64 7.91
N GLN A 525 -2.35 28.48 7.68
CA GLN A 525 -3.36 29.53 7.60
C GLN A 525 -3.20 30.52 6.42
N LEU A 526 -2.14 30.36 5.59
CA LEU A 526 -1.91 31.21 4.43
C LEU A 526 -2.70 30.72 3.21
N PRO A 527 -3.44 31.60 2.52
CA PRO A 527 -4.16 31.26 1.30
C PRO A 527 -3.23 31.36 0.08
N PHE A 528 -3.07 30.26 -0.62
CA PHE A 528 -2.32 30.18 -1.87
C PHE A 528 -3.24 29.90 -3.06
N LYS A 529 -2.95 30.49 -4.20
CA LYS A 529 -3.65 30.24 -5.48
C LYS A 529 -2.65 29.87 -6.57
N ASN A 530 -3.09 29.04 -7.51
CA ASN A 530 -2.32 28.63 -8.70
C ASN A 530 -0.91 28.13 -8.35
N VAL A 531 -0.82 27.28 -7.33
CA VAL A 531 0.47 26.72 -6.89
C VAL A 531 0.96 25.71 -7.93
N LEU A 532 2.16 25.92 -8.42
CA LEU A 532 2.92 24.97 -9.22
C LEU A 532 4.13 24.51 -8.40
N LEU A 533 4.25 23.20 -8.19
CA LEU A 533 5.38 22.57 -7.56
C LEU A 533 5.98 21.54 -8.51
N GLN A 534 7.26 21.69 -8.83
CA GLN A 534 8.05 20.68 -9.55
C GLN A 534 9.09 20.13 -8.60
N LEU A 535 9.01 18.83 -8.34
CA LEU A 535 9.91 18.11 -7.44
C LEU A 535 10.68 17.07 -8.21
N ASN A 536 11.99 17.14 -8.13
CA ASN A 536 12.90 16.10 -8.63
C ASN A 536 13.71 15.56 -7.45
N ALA A 537 13.74 14.24 -7.30
CA ALA A 537 14.57 13.58 -6.29
C ALA A 537 15.33 12.43 -6.95
N LYS A 538 16.64 12.42 -6.75
CA LYS A 538 17.51 11.37 -7.30
C LYS A 538 18.79 11.22 -6.49
N ASN A 539 19.12 9.98 -6.15
CA ASN A 539 20.38 9.64 -5.46
C ASN A 539 20.63 10.51 -4.21
N GLY A 540 19.61 10.73 -3.38
CA GLY A 540 19.73 11.48 -2.13
C GLY A 540 19.72 13.00 -2.28
N VAL A 541 19.54 13.52 -3.50
CA VAL A 541 19.35 14.96 -3.74
C VAL A 541 17.91 15.18 -4.18
N SER A 542 17.16 15.96 -3.40
CA SER A 542 15.80 16.39 -3.72
C SER A 542 15.80 17.87 -4.03
N SER A 543 15.18 18.28 -5.13
CA SER A 543 15.05 19.68 -5.54
C SER A 543 13.61 20.03 -5.87
N VAL A 544 13.16 21.17 -5.38
CA VAL A 544 11.90 21.80 -5.77
C VAL A 544 12.26 23.04 -6.58
N SER A 545 11.93 23.04 -7.87
CA SER A 545 12.23 24.17 -8.75
C SER A 545 11.37 24.12 -10.03
N PRO A 546 10.42 25.07 -10.19
CA PRO A 546 10.02 26.03 -9.18
C PRO A 546 8.94 25.49 -8.21
N LEU A 547 8.83 26.07 -7.04
CA LEU A 547 7.58 26.23 -6.32
C LEU A 547 7.13 27.67 -6.56
N SER A 548 5.99 27.86 -7.21
CA SER A 548 5.47 29.18 -7.53
C SER A 548 3.96 29.24 -7.31
N GLY A 549 3.44 30.42 -7.14
CA GLY A 549 2.02 30.64 -6.93
C GLY A 549 1.71 32.09 -6.56
N ILE A 550 0.55 32.30 -5.99
CA ILE A 550 0.05 33.57 -5.51
C ILE A 550 -0.33 33.43 -4.05
N VAL A 551 0.17 34.28 -3.16
CA VAL A 551 -0.22 34.39 -1.76
C VAL A 551 -0.70 35.82 -1.48
N TYR A 552 -1.92 35.99 -0.95
CA TYR A 552 -2.55 37.32 -0.76
C TYR A 552 -2.47 38.23 -2.00
N ASP A 553 -2.77 37.66 -3.17
CA ASP A 553 -2.71 38.33 -4.49
C ASP A 553 -1.29 38.71 -4.96
N SER A 554 -0.25 38.28 -4.25
CA SER A 554 1.16 38.54 -4.55
C SER A 554 1.84 37.31 -5.14
N PRO A 555 2.46 37.39 -6.32
CA PRO A 555 3.18 36.28 -6.91
C PRO A 555 4.45 35.95 -6.11
N PHE A 556 4.73 34.67 -5.91
CA PHE A 556 5.97 34.21 -5.29
C PHE A 556 6.64 33.11 -6.11
N THR A 557 7.94 32.98 -5.95
CA THR A 557 8.74 31.89 -6.47
C THR A 557 9.70 31.42 -5.39
N LEU A 558 9.89 30.10 -5.31
CA LEU A 558 10.84 29.46 -4.39
C LEU A 558 11.52 28.30 -5.11
N ASP A 559 12.83 28.27 -5.06
CA ASP A 559 13.65 27.11 -5.39
C ASP A 559 14.26 26.56 -4.09
N ALA A 560 14.18 25.26 -3.89
CA ALA A 560 14.73 24.59 -2.72
C ALA A 560 15.49 23.34 -3.14
N GLN A 561 16.59 23.03 -2.46
CA GLN A 561 17.33 21.80 -2.66
C GLN A 561 17.74 21.22 -1.30
N LEU A 562 17.58 19.91 -1.15
CA LEU A 562 18.03 19.12 0.00
C LEU A 562 18.99 18.05 -0.49
N ASP A 563 20.23 18.06 0.01
CA ASP A 563 21.18 16.96 -0.14
C ASP A 563 21.24 16.18 1.18
N SER A 564 20.65 14.98 1.20
CA SER A 564 20.55 14.10 2.37
C SER A 564 21.71 13.12 2.52
N ARG A 565 22.64 13.10 1.58
CA ARG A 565 23.80 12.17 1.56
C ARG A 565 24.78 12.38 2.71
N PRO A 566 25.19 13.64 3.04
CA PRO A 566 26.07 13.85 4.18
C PRO A 566 25.31 13.72 5.52
N ALA A 567 26.04 13.39 6.60
CA ALA A 567 25.45 13.30 7.95
C ALA A 567 24.73 14.60 8.36
N ALA A 568 25.34 15.76 8.14
CA ALA A 568 24.66 17.04 8.18
C ALA A 568 24.04 17.35 6.82
N ALA A 569 22.73 17.21 6.68
CA ALA A 569 22.03 17.50 5.43
C ALA A 569 22.26 18.94 5.01
N LYS A 570 22.46 19.17 3.70
CA LYS A 570 22.66 20.51 3.13
C LYS A 570 21.35 21.00 2.51
N MET A 571 21.01 22.25 2.76
CA MET A 571 19.83 22.90 2.22
C MET A 571 20.20 24.19 1.50
N LEU A 572 19.60 24.41 0.32
CA LEU A 572 19.66 25.65 -0.43
C LEU A 572 18.23 26.17 -0.61
N LEU A 573 18.01 27.45 -0.40
CA LEU A 573 16.71 28.11 -0.53
C LEU A 573 16.89 29.44 -1.26
N LYS A 574 16.18 29.63 -2.35
CA LYS A 574 16.15 30.88 -3.09
C LYS A 574 14.70 31.25 -3.39
N GLY A 575 14.29 32.42 -3.00
CA GLY A 575 12.92 32.84 -3.21
C GLY A 575 12.75 34.33 -3.44
N SER A 576 11.59 34.68 -4.01
CA SER A 576 11.20 36.06 -4.18
C SER A 576 9.68 36.23 -4.23
N SER A 577 9.21 37.39 -3.77
CA SER A 577 7.82 37.78 -3.91
C SER A 577 7.79 39.31 -4.15
N LYS A 578 6.87 39.77 -4.99
CA LYS A 578 6.63 41.16 -5.25
C LYS A 578 5.28 41.60 -4.72
N GLN A 579 5.22 42.85 -4.22
CA GLN A 579 4.02 43.45 -3.64
C GLN A 579 3.37 42.58 -2.55
N LEU A 580 4.21 41.92 -1.75
CA LEU A 580 3.77 41.04 -0.67
C LEU A 580 3.19 41.90 0.49
N PRO A 581 1.93 41.70 0.93
CA PRO A 581 1.40 42.33 2.12
C PRO A 581 2.01 41.70 3.37
N ILE A 582 3.24 42.15 3.69
CA ILE A 582 4.10 41.51 4.69
C ILE A 582 3.45 41.39 6.07
N GLY A 583 2.62 42.38 6.43
CA GLY A 583 1.91 42.37 7.71
C GLY A 583 0.90 41.23 7.82
N LYS A 584 0.18 40.90 6.76
CA LYS A 584 -0.74 39.79 6.73
C LYS A 584 0.02 38.48 6.86
N VAL A 585 1.11 38.32 6.12
CA VAL A 585 1.95 37.14 6.16
C VAL A 585 2.56 36.92 7.54
N LEU A 586 3.10 38.00 8.16
CA LEU A 586 3.70 37.93 9.50
C LEU A 586 2.66 37.65 10.58
N LYS A 587 1.46 38.24 10.47
CA LYS A 587 0.35 37.99 11.40
C LYS A 587 -0.09 36.52 11.35
N ASP A 588 -0.40 36.03 10.14
CA ASP A 588 -0.98 34.69 9.99
C ASP A 588 0.06 33.56 10.18
N ALA A 589 1.31 33.77 9.71
CA ALA A 589 2.37 32.77 9.84
C ALA A 589 3.09 32.80 11.20
N ALA A 590 3.24 33.96 11.83
CA ALA A 590 4.11 34.15 13.01
C ALA A 590 3.44 34.91 14.17
N ALA A 591 2.20 35.36 14.04
CA ALA A 591 1.47 36.21 14.99
C ALA A 591 2.22 37.51 15.34
N ILE A 592 2.93 38.08 14.37
CA ILE A 592 3.63 39.37 14.47
C ILE A 592 2.72 40.44 13.85
N GLU A 593 2.23 41.40 14.65
CA GLU A 593 1.32 42.44 14.22
C GLU A 593 1.98 43.82 14.16
N GLU A 594 3.24 43.93 14.61
CA GLU A 594 3.96 45.20 14.74
C GLU A 594 4.40 45.82 13.41
N LEU A 595 4.53 45.00 12.35
CA LEU A 595 4.91 45.46 11.03
C LEU A 595 3.82 45.21 10.01
N SER A 596 3.44 46.23 9.27
CA SER A 596 2.46 46.07 8.16
C SER A 596 2.87 46.95 6.93
N GLY A 597 2.30 46.61 5.77
CA GLY A 597 2.60 47.25 4.52
C GLY A 597 2.83 46.28 3.37
N ILE A 598 3.22 46.82 2.21
CA ILE A 598 3.48 46.05 0.98
C ILE A 598 4.98 46.12 0.68
N SER A 599 5.61 44.98 0.45
CA SER A 599 7.05 44.90 0.19
C SER A 599 7.39 43.90 -0.91
N ASP A 600 8.48 44.15 -1.59
CA ASP A 600 9.20 43.18 -2.41
C ASP A 600 10.28 42.53 -1.54
N VAL A 601 10.34 41.23 -1.59
CA VAL A 601 11.29 40.43 -0.79
C VAL A 601 11.99 39.43 -1.70
N SER A 602 13.30 39.31 -1.56
CA SER A 602 14.08 38.25 -2.17
C SER A 602 15.13 37.71 -1.21
N PHE A 603 15.43 36.42 -1.32
CA PHE A 603 16.44 35.79 -0.49
C PHE A 603 17.16 34.66 -1.21
N ASN A 604 18.39 34.44 -0.81
CA ASN A 604 19.21 33.30 -1.22
C ASN A 604 19.97 32.78 0.00
N LEU A 605 19.56 31.65 0.52
CA LEU A 605 19.99 31.09 1.80
C LEU A 605 20.57 29.70 1.60
N ASN A 606 21.57 29.35 2.39
CA ASN A 606 22.08 28.00 2.48
C ASN A 606 22.38 27.65 3.93
N THR A 607 22.22 26.37 4.25
CA THR A 607 22.51 25.89 5.61
C THR A 607 22.86 24.41 5.58
N SER A 608 23.37 23.90 6.69
CA SER A 608 23.57 22.46 6.90
C SER A 608 23.44 22.09 8.37
N GLY A 609 22.86 20.92 8.65
CA GLY A 609 22.69 20.52 10.05
C GLY A 609 21.91 19.22 10.19
N THR A 610 21.87 18.75 11.44
CA THR A 610 21.09 17.59 11.90
C THR A 610 19.98 18.00 12.84
N SER A 611 19.99 19.23 13.37
CA SER A 611 18.98 19.76 14.29
C SER A 611 18.61 21.20 13.91
N VAL A 612 17.51 21.74 14.45
CA VAL A 612 17.08 23.13 14.24
C VAL A 612 18.18 24.11 14.67
N ALA A 613 18.80 23.87 15.83
CA ALA A 613 19.89 24.69 16.31
C ALA A 613 21.12 24.66 15.39
N SER A 614 21.48 23.47 14.88
CA SER A 614 22.60 23.37 13.91
C SER A 614 22.29 24.04 12.56
N LEU A 615 21.04 23.96 12.08
CA LEU A 615 20.60 24.67 10.88
C LEU A 615 20.66 26.20 11.06
N LYS A 616 20.20 26.74 12.20
CA LYS A 616 20.36 28.15 12.55
C LYS A 616 21.83 28.57 12.55
N LYS A 617 22.68 27.80 13.23
CA LYS A 617 24.11 28.06 13.40
C LYS A 617 24.89 28.11 12.08
N HIS A 618 24.53 27.30 11.12
CA HIS A 618 25.20 27.24 9.82
C HIS A 618 24.43 27.98 8.69
N LEU A 619 23.43 28.83 9.08
CA LEU A 619 22.68 29.61 8.11
C LEU A 619 23.56 30.72 7.51
N ASN A 620 23.67 30.73 6.19
CA ASN A 620 24.39 31.75 5.42
C ASN A 620 23.51 32.23 4.24
N GLY A 621 23.79 33.44 3.76
CA GLY A 621 23.13 33.97 2.58
C GLY A 621 22.81 35.46 2.66
N ASN A 622 21.85 35.89 1.85
CA ASN A 622 21.40 37.28 1.79
C ASN A 622 19.86 37.37 1.70
N ILE A 623 19.33 38.45 2.24
CA ILE A 623 17.94 38.89 2.13
C ILE A 623 17.92 40.33 1.70
N ASP A 624 17.15 40.67 0.66
CA ASP A 624 16.88 42.02 0.19
C ASP A 624 15.38 42.27 0.37
N LEU A 625 15.04 43.42 0.96
CA LEU A 625 13.66 43.87 1.14
C LEU A 625 13.55 45.33 0.66
N SER A 626 12.51 45.63 -0.09
CA SER A 626 12.14 47.00 -0.45
C SER A 626 10.63 47.21 -0.31
N ALA A 627 10.24 48.42 0.11
CA ALA A 627 8.84 48.77 0.30
C ALA A 627 8.65 50.29 0.15
N GLN A 628 7.60 50.70 -0.52
CA GLN A 628 7.27 52.13 -0.64
C GLN A 628 6.67 52.66 0.65
N GLN A 629 5.86 51.90 1.33
CA GLN A 629 5.24 52.23 2.59
C GLN A 629 5.18 51.01 3.51
N LEU A 630 5.74 51.17 4.71
CA LEU A 630 5.59 50.23 5.82
C LEU A 630 5.07 50.97 7.05
N ARG A 631 4.26 50.33 7.86
CA ARG A 631 3.84 50.86 9.16
C ARG A 631 4.45 49.99 10.27
N LEU A 632 5.15 50.65 11.17
CA LEU A 632 5.67 50.07 12.41
C LEU A 632 4.73 50.48 13.53
N SER A 633 3.95 49.54 14.04
CA SER A 633 3.02 49.75 15.15
C SER A 633 3.75 49.73 16.49
N ASN A 634 3.14 50.34 17.52
CA ASN A 634 3.66 50.41 18.90
C ASN A 634 4.99 51.22 19.07
N MET A 635 5.45 51.90 18.00
CA MET A 635 6.65 52.71 18.03
C MET A 635 6.48 53.94 17.16
N ASN A 636 6.77 55.15 17.73
CA ASN A 636 6.79 56.40 16.96
C ASN A 636 8.21 56.98 16.96
N ILE A 637 8.92 56.83 15.85
CA ILE A 637 10.30 57.25 15.64
C ILE A 637 10.40 58.77 15.68
N GLU A 638 9.44 59.51 15.06
CA GLU A 638 9.41 60.97 15.06
C GLU A 638 9.22 61.53 16.49
N LYS A 639 8.31 60.91 17.27
CA LYS A 639 8.14 61.25 18.72
C LYS A 639 9.43 61.08 19.50
N ALA A 640 10.10 59.92 19.31
CA ALA A 640 11.37 59.63 20.00
C ALA A 640 12.46 60.67 19.63
N PHE A 641 12.54 61.02 18.37
CA PHE A 641 13.44 62.07 17.89
C PHE A 641 13.10 63.43 18.50
N CYS A 642 11.84 63.85 18.48
CA CYS A 642 11.39 65.13 19.04
C CYS A 642 11.57 65.21 20.57
N GLN A 643 11.35 64.11 21.29
CA GLN A 643 11.65 64.05 22.72
C GLN A 643 13.14 64.30 23.01
N LEU A 644 14.00 63.77 22.16
CA LEU A 644 15.44 63.95 22.29
C LEU A 644 15.84 65.42 22.04
N VAL A 645 15.29 66.00 20.94
CA VAL A 645 15.52 67.41 20.57
C VAL A 645 15.05 68.35 21.66
N ALA A 646 13.83 68.16 22.20
CA ALA A 646 13.31 68.94 23.30
C ALA A 646 14.19 68.87 24.55
N LYS A 647 14.62 67.66 24.91
CA LYS A 647 15.55 67.46 26.05
C LYS A 647 16.89 68.17 25.84
N PHE A 648 17.39 68.21 24.61
CA PHE A 648 18.63 68.92 24.26
C PHE A 648 18.47 70.43 24.33
N GLN A 649 17.29 70.93 23.87
CA GLN A 649 16.97 72.36 23.88
C GLN A 649 16.52 72.85 25.26
N GLN A 650 16.35 71.98 26.24
CA GLN A 650 15.81 72.26 27.59
C GLN A 650 14.35 72.77 27.50
N GLU A 651 13.59 72.29 26.55
CA GLU A 651 12.19 72.67 26.31
C GLU A 651 11.27 71.54 26.85
N THR A 652 10.03 71.90 27.20
CA THR A 652 8.99 70.92 27.58
C THR A 652 8.45 70.27 26.31
N PHE A 653 8.28 68.92 26.31
CA PHE A 653 7.74 68.18 25.21
C PHE A 653 6.39 67.55 25.61
N ASP A 654 5.33 67.91 24.88
CA ASP A 654 4.02 67.29 25.06
C ASP A 654 4.00 65.91 24.45
N VAL A 655 3.78 64.90 25.24
CA VAL A 655 3.76 63.47 24.87
C VAL A 655 2.35 62.92 24.56
N THR A 656 1.30 63.75 24.75
CA THR A 656 -0.09 63.25 24.89
C THR A 656 -0.79 62.91 23.59
N ASN A 657 -0.52 63.56 22.48
CA ASN A 657 -1.29 63.43 21.24
C ASN A 657 -0.50 62.79 20.08
N TRP A 658 0.41 61.89 20.33
CA TRP A 658 1.20 61.26 19.29
C TRP A 658 0.60 59.91 18.88
N PRO A 659 0.57 59.61 17.53
CA PRO A 659 0.17 58.28 17.06
C PRO A 659 1.13 57.23 17.63
N LEU A 660 0.61 56.03 17.92
CA LEU A 660 1.40 54.87 18.41
C LEU A 660 2.02 54.07 17.23
N TYR A 661 2.37 54.75 16.13
CA TYR A 661 2.99 54.09 14.98
C TYR A 661 3.92 55.06 14.23
N SER A 662 4.78 54.47 13.38
CA SER A 662 5.57 55.23 12.39
C SER A 662 5.25 54.72 10.98
N ASP A 663 4.94 55.64 10.07
CA ASP A 663 4.83 55.31 8.65
C ASP A 663 6.20 55.49 8.00
N LEU A 664 6.83 54.38 7.64
CA LEU A 664 8.11 54.30 6.96
C LEU A 664 7.91 54.45 5.45
N LYS A 665 8.68 55.28 4.78
CA LYS A 665 8.63 55.53 3.34
C LYS A 665 9.92 55.07 2.67
N ASP A 666 9.80 54.60 1.42
CA ASP A 666 10.94 54.22 0.57
C ASP A 666 11.99 53.37 1.30
N THR A 667 11.49 52.38 2.04
CA THR A 667 12.33 51.45 2.83
C THR A 667 13.07 50.50 1.91
N SER A 668 14.37 50.37 2.11
CA SER A 668 15.21 49.38 1.47
C SER A 668 16.22 48.83 2.49
N THR A 669 16.37 47.55 2.54
CA THR A 669 17.34 46.91 3.42
C THR A 669 18.01 45.72 2.75
N LYS A 670 19.30 45.58 3.01
CA LYS A 670 20.12 44.45 2.62
C LYS A 670 20.69 43.79 3.86
N ILE A 671 20.45 42.51 4.00
CA ILE A 671 20.89 41.67 5.12
C ILE A 671 21.79 40.58 4.58
N VAL A 672 22.97 40.46 5.14
CA VAL A 672 23.89 39.36 4.86
C VAL A 672 24.00 38.47 6.11
N ILE A 673 23.73 37.18 5.95
CA ILE A 673 23.76 36.20 7.04
C ILE A 673 25.05 35.39 6.90
N LYS A 674 25.78 35.28 8.02
CA LYS A 674 26.95 34.44 8.13
C LYS A 674 26.92 33.71 9.45
N ASP A 675 26.96 32.38 9.40
CA ASP A 675 26.99 31.50 10.57
C ASP A 675 25.89 31.85 11.60
N GLY A 676 24.65 32.05 11.11
CA GLY A 676 23.48 32.41 11.92
C GLY A 676 23.46 33.85 12.44
N ILE A 677 24.43 34.68 12.07
CA ILE A 677 24.43 36.11 12.42
C ILE A 677 24.05 36.90 11.17
N ALA A 678 22.86 37.53 11.19
CA ALA A 678 22.36 38.38 10.14
C ALA A 678 22.86 39.81 10.39
N LYS A 679 23.71 40.30 9.51
CA LYS A 679 24.20 41.67 9.50
C LYS A 679 23.35 42.53 8.55
N ILE A 680 22.73 43.55 9.09
CA ILE A 680 22.08 44.59 8.28
C ILE A 680 23.21 45.48 7.70
N GLU A 681 23.50 45.30 6.41
CA GLU A 681 24.52 46.10 5.75
C GLU A 681 24.02 47.49 5.42
N THR A 682 22.79 47.56 4.95
CA THR A 682 22.13 48.83 4.63
C THR A 682 20.66 48.76 5.05
N LEU A 683 20.23 49.79 5.76
CA LEU A 683 18.83 50.08 5.98
C LEU A 683 18.63 51.56 5.67
N ASN A 684 17.81 51.85 4.67
CA ASN A 684 17.43 53.18 4.31
C ASN A 684 15.91 53.30 4.36
N SER A 685 15.40 54.40 4.93
CA SER A 685 13.96 54.66 5.00
C SER A 685 13.72 56.15 5.28
N GLY A 686 12.47 56.57 5.35
CA GLY A 686 12.05 57.88 5.80
C GLY A 686 10.83 57.83 6.71
N VAL A 687 10.74 58.73 7.69
CA VAL A 687 9.54 59.00 8.49
C VAL A 687 9.25 60.44 8.47
N THR A 688 8.07 60.87 7.97
CA THR A 688 7.74 62.27 7.73
C THR A 688 8.83 62.97 6.90
N LYS A 689 9.71 63.73 7.50
CA LYS A 689 10.87 64.40 6.84
C LYS A 689 12.21 63.92 7.41
N LEU A 690 12.18 62.93 8.30
CA LEU A 690 13.41 62.31 8.80
C LEU A 690 13.91 61.27 7.82
N ALA A 691 15.13 61.41 7.38
CA ALA A 691 15.83 60.31 6.69
C ALA A 691 16.36 59.34 7.76
N LEU A 692 16.10 58.06 7.51
CA LEU A 692 16.56 57.00 8.35
C LEU A 692 17.62 56.17 7.62
N SER A 693 18.73 55.91 8.27
CA SER A 693 19.70 54.90 7.81
C SER A 693 20.05 53.99 9.00
N GLY A 694 20.37 52.76 8.76
CA GLY A 694 20.64 51.83 9.86
C GLY A 694 21.60 50.74 9.48
N ASN A 695 22.20 50.18 10.53
CA ASN A 695 23.01 48.98 10.46
C ASN A 695 22.90 48.25 11.80
N GLY A 696 23.32 46.99 11.82
CA GLY A 696 23.24 46.24 13.03
C GLY A 696 23.41 44.75 12.81
N LYS A 697 23.14 44.00 13.87
CA LYS A 697 23.24 42.54 13.87
C LYS A 697 22.00 41.93 14.50
N ILE A 698 21.55 40.84 13.94
CA ILE A 698 20.54 39.98 14.48
C ILE A 698 21.21 38.62 14.68
N ASN A 699 21.30 38.15 15.93
CA ASN A 699 21.88 36.87 16.26
C ASN A 699 20.78 35.81 16.35
N LEU A 700 20.64 34.98 15.33
CA LEU A 700 19.62 33.93 15.23
C LEU A 700 19.93 32.72 16.14
N ASN A 701 21.20 32.61 16.63
CA ASN A 701 21.59 31.56 17.54
C ASN A 701 21.17 31.84 18.99
N GLU A 702 21.10 33.14 19.37
CA GLU A 702 20.76 33.61 20.70
C GLU A 702 19.39 34.32 20.73
N ASP A 703 18.71 34.39 19.60
CA ASP A 703 17.44 35.10 19.41
C ASP A 703 17.47 36.55 19.91
N THR A 704 18.54 37.29 19.56
CA THR A 704 18.80 38.67 19.99
C THR A 704 19.04 39.59 18.78
N PHE A 705 18.81 40.89 18.95
CA PHE A 705 19.21 41.90 18.02
C PHE A 705 19.90 43.11 18.67
N ASP A 706 20.78 43.76 17.89
CA ASP A 706 21.45 45.02 18.24
C ASP A 706 21.61 45.88 16.98
N VAL A 707 20.68 46.83 16.78
CA VAL A 707 20.54 47.62 15.56
C VAL A 707 20.62 49.10 15.91
N VAL A 708 21.38 49.85 15.14
CA VAL A 708 21.47 51.33 15.28
C VAL A 708 20.74 51.95 14.09
N ILE A 709 19.74 52.77 14.37
CA ILE A 709 18.99 53.58 13.39
C ILE A 709 19.45 55.02 13.54
N ASN A 710 20.13 55.52 12.53
CA ASN A 710 20.50 56.94 12.46
C ASN A 710 19.34 57.73 11.86
N THR A 711 18.88 58.76 12.59
CA THR A 711 17.82 59.65 12.15
C THR A 711 18.46 60.99 11.78
N ARG A 712 18.14 61.55 10.60
CA ARG A 712 18.67 62.81 10.08
C ARG A 712 17.53 63.70 9.61
N LEU A 713 17.54 64.95 10.01
CA LEU A 713 16.64 65.99 9.51
C LEU A 713 17.41 67.01 8.65
N ALA A 714 16.94 67.26 7.42
CA ALA A 714 17.48 68.32 6.56
C ALA A 714 16.88 69.67 6.96
N GLN A 715 17.67 70.77 6.84
CA GLN A 715 17.22 72.10 7.19
C GLN A 715 15.97 72.51 6.39
N ALA A 716 15.88 72.20 5.13
CA ALA A 716 14.76 72.52 4.23
C ALA A 716 13.42 71.84 4.66
N ASP A 717 13.46 70.82 5.49
CA ASP A 717 12.28 69.97 5.84
C ASP A 717 11.71 70.28 7.24
N GLN A 718 12.28 71.28 7.98
CA GLN A 718 11.86 71.58 9.35
C GLN A 718 10.38 71.98 9.51
N ASN A 719 9.82 72.66 8.53
CA ASN A 719 8.47 73.24 8.62
C ASN A 719 7.35 72.19 8.66
N GLU A 720 7.66 70.93 8.29
CA GLU A 720 6.68 69.79 8.23
C GLU A 720 6.84 68.86 9.44
N MET A 721 7.77 69.12 10.35
CA MET A 721 8.00 68.32 11.55
C MET A 721 7.11 68.77 12.72
N ALA A 722 6.72 67.80 13.56
CA ALA A 722 5.95 68.09 14.76
C ALA A 722 6.78 68.82 15.86
N CYS A 723 8.09 68.85 15.72
CA CYS A 723 8.98 69.62 16.61
C CYS A 723 9.89 70.54 15.75
N LYS A 724 10.20 71.77 16.31
CA LYS A 724 11.18 72.68 15.71
C LYS A 724 12.55 72.47 16.31
N ILE A 725 13.55 72.54 15.45
CA ILE A 725 14.94 72.41 15.90
C ILE A 725 15.50 73.87 15.86
N ASN A 726 15.70 74.43 17.06
CA ASN A 726 16.28 75.74 17.23
C ASN A 726 17.81 75.75 17.21
N ASN A 727 18.43 74.58 17.24
CA ASN A 727 19.87 74.40 17.22
C ASN A 727 20.34 73.86 15.88
N GLU A 728 20.95 74.79 15.07
CA GLU A 728 21.47 74.44 13.73
C GLU A 728 22.46 73.25 13.71
N LYS A 729 23.14 72.99 14.83
CA LYS A 729 24.09 71.89 14.96
C LYS A 729 23.41 70.50 14.96
N LEU A 730 22.08 70.41 15.20
CA LEU A 730 21.29 69.19 15.13
C LEU A 730 20.77 68.96 13.65
N LEU A 731 20.79 69.98 12.80
CA LEU A 731 20.38 69.83 11.42
C LEU A 731 21.46 69.14 10.60
N ASN A 732 21.05 68.33 9.64
CA ASN A 732 21.91 67.57 8.75
C ASN A 732 22.89 66.59 9.48
N ARG A 733 22.65 66.32 10.78
CA ARG A 733 23.48 65.39 11.59
C ARG A 733 22.72 64.11 11.89
N ASP A 734 23.46 62.99 11.89
CA ASP A 734 22.91 61.68 12.28
C ASP A 734 22.76 61.62 13.82
N ILE A 735 21.53 61.32 14.23
CA ILE A 735 21.20 61.09 15.63
C ILE A 735 20.88 59.59 15.77
N PRO A 736 21.76 58.82 16.40
CA PRO A 736 21.62 57.38 16.55
C PRO A 736 20.62 56.97 17.63
N ILE A 737 19.69 56.09 17.22
CA ILE A 737 18.78 55.39 18.12
C ILE A 737 19.23 53.92 18.13
N ARG A 738 19.63 53.42 19.27
CA ARG A 738 20.05 52.02 19.41
C ARG A 738 18.91 51.15 19.91
N CYS A 739 18.56 50.13 19.12
CA CYS A 739 17.56 49.12 19.45
C CYS A 739 18.25 47.79 19.80
N LYS A 740 18.12 47.34 21.06
CA LYS A 740 18.74 46.12 21.53
C LYS A 740 17.81 45.35 22.48
N ALA A 741 17.51 44.10 22.17
CA ALA A 741 16.72 43.20 23.01
C ALA A 741 16.89 41.74 22.59
N ALA A 742 16.41 40.81 23.44
CA ALA A 742 16.04 39.49 23.03
C ALA A 742 14.64 39.50 22.39
N PHE A 743 14.34 38.60 21.45
CA PHE A 743 13.07 38.61 20.71
C PHE A 743 11.84 38.49 21.61
N ASP A 744 11.96 37.73 22.69
CA ASP A 744 10.91 37.51 23.70
C ASP A 744 10.75 38.71 24.71
N LYS A 745 11.64 39.71 24.63
CA LYS A 745 11.69 40.84 25.57
C LYS A 745 11.62 42.22 24.90
N VAL A 746 11.09 42.24 23.63
CA VAL A 746 10.92 43.49 22.91
C VAL A 746 9.85 44.36 23.56
N GLY A 747 10.20 45.63 23.89
CA GLY A 747 9.28 46.58 24.52
C GLY A 747 9.69 48.04 24.32
N ALA A 748 8.95 48.95 24.91
CA ALA A 748 9.13 50.39 24.78
C ALA A 748 10.54 50.92 25.13
N THR A 749 11.31 50.20 25.95
CA THR A 749 12.68 50.52 26.35
C THR A 749 13.75 49.84 25.49
N SER A 750 13.37 49.04 24.52
CA SER A 750 14.32 48.31 23.66
C SER A 750 15.07 49.23 22.69
N CYS A 751 14.49 50.40 22.35
CA CYS A 751 15.06 51.40 21.43
C CYS A 751 15.27 52.69 22.23
N LEU A 752 16.51 53.09 22.45
CA LEU A 752 16.86 54.29 23.16
C LEU A 752 17.81 55.14 22.32
N PRO A 753 17.69 56.52 22.38
CA PRO A 753 18.67 57.41 21.79
C PRO A 753 20.05 57.22 22.38
N ASP A 754 21.09 57.31 21.57
CA ASP A 754 22.48 57.33 22.08
C ASP A 754 22.86 58.74 22.50
N PHE A 755 22.80 58.94 23.82
CA PHE A 755 23.06 60.25 24.43
C PHE A 755 24.51 60.75 24.28
N ARG A 756 25.45 59.90 23.85
CA ARG A 756 26.86 60.29 23.64
C ARG A 756 26.97 61.40 22.55
N VAL A 757 26.14 61.32 21.52
CA VAL A 757 26.08 62.38 20.48
C VAL A 757 25.70 63.74 21.07
N ILE A 758 24.84 63.77 22.10
CA ILE A 758 24.46 64.99 22.80
C ILE A 758 25.63 65.56 23.59
N GLU A 759 26.40 64.68 24.28
CA GLU A 759 27.62 65.11 24.96
C GLU A 759 28.66 65.71 24.02
N ASP A 760 28.83 65.09 22.84
CA ASP A 760 29.78 65.59 21.85
C ASP A 760 29.36 66.89 21.24
N ILE A 761 28.07 67.12 20.98
CA ILE A 761 27.53 68.42 20.53
C ILE A 761 27.65 69.47 21.64
N ALA A 762 27.42 69.07 22.89
CA ALA A 762 27.60 69.97 24.05
C ALA A 762 29.07 70.36 24.24
N LYS A 763 30.01 69.45 24.07
CA LYS A 763 31.47 69.73 24.07
C LYS A 763 31.86 70.65 22.91
N GLU A 764 31.33 70.45 21.67
CA GLU A 764 31.55 71.40 20.56
C GLU A 764 30.99 72.78 20.86
N LYS A 765 29.74 72.82 21.40
CA LYS A 765 29.13 74.11 21.83
C LYS A 765 29.95 74.87 22.89
N ALA A 766 30.52 74.12 23.83
CA ALA A 766 31.38 74.66 24.84
C ALA A 766 32.70 75.17 24.21
N LYS A 767 33.27 74.40 23.26
CA LYS A 767 34.48 74.83 22.56
C LYS A 767 34.24 76.04 21.70
N ASP A 768 33.14 76.15 20.96
CA ASP A 768 32.75 77.31 20.15
C ASP A 768 32.56 78.56 21.01
N LYS A 769 31.88 78.42 22.18
CA LYS A 769 31.76 79.52 23.16
C LYS A 769 33.10 80.00 23.73
N ILE A 770 34.01 79.07 23.94
CA ILE A 770 35.38 79.32 24.39
C ILE A 770 36.12 80.11 23.25
N ASP A 771 35.99 79.61 21.99
CA ASP A 771 36.60 80.19 20.80
C ASP A 771 36.05 81.62 20.52
N GLU A 772 34.71 81.76 20.66
CA GLU A 772 34.04 83.03 20.52
C GLU A 772 34.44 84.06 21.59
N LYS A 773 34.45 83.62 22.89
CA LYS A 773 34.96 84.45 23.98
C LYS A 773 36.43 84.77 23.86
N ALA A 774 37.21 83.84 23.33
CA ALA A 774 38.64 84.05 23.09
C ALA A 774 38.85 85.05 21.97
N LYS A 775 38.05 85.00 20.86
CA LYS A 775 38.03 86.01 19.75
C LYS A 775 37.59 87.32 20.27
N GLU A 776 36.51 87.42 21.08
CA GLU A 776 36.01 88.67 21.66
C GLU A 776 37.05 89.28 22.64
N LEU A 777 37.72 88.48 23.40
CA LEU A 777 38.81 88.93 24.28
C LEU A 777 40.06 89.47 23.54
N ILE A 778 40.37 88.72 22.38
CA ILE A 778 41.48 89.18 21.53
C ILE A 778 41.12 90.50 20.80
N GLU A 779 39.90 90.75 20.39
CA GLU A 779 39.42 92.02 19.76
C GLU A 779 39.41 93.13 20.82
N LYS A 780 38.97 92.87 22.02
CA LYS A 780 38.82 93.85 23.11
C LYS A 780 40.12 94.23 23.75
N LYS A 781 41.13 93.38 23.84
CA LYS A 781 42.43 93.62 24.45
C LYS A 781 43.56 94.06 23.50
N LEU A 782 43.45 93.75 22.24
CA LEU A 782 44.45 93.96 21.18
C LEU A 782 43.93 94.86 20.03
N GLY A 783 43.07 95.86 20.33
CA GLY A 783 42.58 96.79 19.34
C GLY A 783 43.69 97.46 18.57
N GLY A 784 43.75 97.43 17.21
CA GLY A 784 44.76 97.97 16.33
C GLY A 784 45.33 96.85 15.32
N GLU A 785 46.33 97.28 14.58
CA GLU A 785 46.98 96.48 13.52
C GLU A 785 47.54 95.08 13.95
N ASN A 786 47.67 94.82 15.23
CA ASN A 786 48.17 93.59 15.77
C ASN A 786 47.06 92.52 15.98
N SER A 787 45.77 92.79 15.87
CA SER A 787 44.67 91.83 16.05
C SER A 787 44.56 90.79 14.94
N GLU A 788 44.98 91.13 13.76
CA GLU A 788 44.96 90.13 12.62
C GLU A 788 46.06 89.04 12.80
N ALA A 789 47.24 89.40 13.32
CA ALA A 789 48.35 88.51 13.56
C ALA A 789 48.01 87.52 14.71
N ALA A 790 47.32 88.06 15.74
CA ALA A 790 46.86 87.21 16.89
C ALA A 790 45.69 86.24 16.50
N LYS A 791 44.81 86.67 15.55
CA LYS A 791 43.76 85.80 15.00
C LYS A 791 44.35 84.77 14.11
N GLN A 792 45.41 85.01 13.35
CA GLN A 792 46.09 84.00 12.51
C GLN A 792 46.85 82.97 13.39
N LEU A 793 47.49 83.36 14.49
CA LEU A 793 48.17 82.48 15.43
C LEU A 793 47.13 81.59 16.14
N PHE A 794 46.01 82.14 16.65
CA PHE A 794 44.93 81.36 17.24
C PHE A 794 44.34 80.37 16.31
N ASN A 795 44.07 80.77 15.06
CA ASN A 795 43.58 79.82 14.04
C ASN A 795 44.61 78.74 13.69
N GLN A 796 45.92 78.98 13.83
CA GLN A 796 46.99 77.98 13.54
C GLN A 796 47.23 77.04 14.71
N PHE A 797 46.94 77.42 15.94
CA PHE A 797 47.14 76.56 17.15
C PHE A 797 45.90 75.88 17.63
N PHE A 798 44.71 76.36 17.32
CA PHE A 798 43.43 75.76 17.85
C PHE A 798 42.50 75.20 16.83
N LYS A 799 42.86 75.20 15.55
CA LYS A 799 42.16 74.49 14.45
C LYS A 799 42.86 73.25 13.97
N LYS A 800 43.52 72.56 14.90
CA LYS A 800 43.90 71.14 14.66
C LYS A 800 42.96 70.16 15.30
#